data_3a0445abdd6b22edc163bfe6ee6c03f0
#
_entry.id   3a0445abdd6b22edc163bfe6ee6c03f0
#
_cell.length_a   1.000
_cell.length_b   1.000
_cell.length_c   1.000
_cell.angle_alpha   90.00
_cell.angle_beta   90.00
_cell.angle_gamma   90.00
#
_symmetry.space_group_name_H-M   'P 1'
#
loop_
_entity.id
_entity.type
_entity.pdbx_description
1 polymer ?
#
loop_
_entity_poly.entity_id
_entity_poly.type
_entity_poly.pdbx_seq_one_letter_code
_entity_poly.pdbx_strand_id
1 'polypeptide(L)'
;MSAPGVRTITVRHDGTERVFDSNQQITLGRAPEVTLFVDSPLVSRVHAILAWQSGAWVLTDNGSTNGVFVDARRVGGPVPIDRPTQVRLGDAISGPLLWLVPSGVPQQQQQPARPPSQARPAQPPQRPAPPPRPQSGAHPQVGQRGPATGQPLPAQRPAPQQWPPHGGQPSRPPQVATAAQPPVVPPQPANVNMTAKASVAAVPPVRHRNTEGPIARADRIPPGGLAIGRTSDNQIVVNDPLASRKHARLVAGAEGLAIEDLGSANGTFVNGVRQQRTVLRERDIITIGNIDFEVQQGTLVHRQRPVAEQGLAVHGVGFTVEGNKQLLVDVNMQAARGTLTALIGPSGAGKSTLSRLIAGSTHPSGGAVTFEGRDLHAEYEALRSRIGMVPQDDVLHRQLTVRQALGFAAELRLPPDSSKADRRGVIDGVLRELSLTEHADTRVDRLSGGQRKRASVALELLTGPSLLILDEPTSGLDPALDRQVMMMLRELADAGRVVIVVTHSVACLDMCDQVVLLAPGGKTAYAGNPAGVEAALGTSDWAKIFADVAANPDAAFAHYRSRQAALPPPPPPAARQSGGGSPPQSGAWKQFSTLARRQLRLILADRGYLAFLVLLPFVLGGLSLVVPGQYGFSPPPLTQTDDGSFVRVGSSEPQQLLVVLILGACFMGSTLTVRDLVGERTIFQRERAVGLRSGAYLTAKIVVFSVAALLQSGVMIGFVLLGKKRPEEGSVLAIGGAELYIDIAATAVACVVFGLLLSSLAKSSEQVMPLLVVAIMGLLVMAGGLIPVTDRVVLEQISWLFPSRWGYAAAASTVDIRSLFVQSQQDAFWEHTRSAWFLDIGLVVAITVVLALLTWTRLRLKKSAR
;
A
#
# COMPACT_ATOMS: atom_id res chain seq x y z
N MET A 1 -42.13 -30.42 45.20
CA MET A 1 -42.12 -30.10 43.77
C MET A 1 -41.23 -28.89 43.57
N SER A 2 -39.96 -29.10 43.26
CA SER A 2 -39.00 -28.06 42.98
C SER A 2 -39.30 -27.41 41.64
N ALA A 3 -39.31 -26.10 41.57
CA ALA A 3 -39.51 -25.35 40.33
C ALA A 3 -38.50 -25.78 39.28
N PRO A 4 -38.87 -25.89 37.99
CA PRO A 4 -37.93 -26.24 36.93
C PRO A 4 -36.89 -25.12 36.80
N GLY A 5 -35.61 -25.47 37.06
CA GLY A 5 -34.53 -24.56 36.97
C GLY A 5 -34.42 -24.02 35.54
N VAL A 6 -34.40 -22.68 35.40
CA VAL A 6 -34.21 -21.99 34.15
C VAL A 6 -32.83 -22.38 33.62
N ARG A 7 -32.79 -22.97 32.41
CA ARG A 7 -31.52 -23.35 31.77
C ARG A 7 -31.03 -22.22 30.90
N THR A 8 -29.82 -21.76 31.17
CA THR A 8 -29.22 -20.58 30.48
C THR A 8 -28.04 -21.03 29.65
N ILE A 9 -27.68 -20.22 28.66
CA ILE A 9 -26.42 -20.33 27.92
C ILE A 9 -25.68 -18.98 27.98
N THR A 10 -24.41 -19.07 28.29
CA THR A 10 -23.54 -17.90 28.29
C THR A 10 -22.79 -17.83 26.96
N VAL A 11 -22.91 -16.73 26.26
CA VAL A 11 -22.20 -16.45 25.01
C VAL A 11 -21.14 -15.40 25.28
N ARG A 12 -19.87 -15.73 25.02
CA ARG A 12 -18.74 -14.81 25.14
C ARG A 12 -18.26 -14.43 23.76
N HIS A 13 -18.19 -13.16 23.48
CA HIS A 13 -17.69 -12.62 22.21
C HIS A 13 -17.02 -11.27 22.46
N ASP A 14 -15.80 -11.11 21.94
CA ASP A 14 -15.04 -9.85 21.96
C ASP A 14 -14.96 -9.18 23.35
N GLY A 15 -14.63 -10.00 24.37
CA GLY A 15 -14.53 -9.56 25.76
C GLY A 15 -15.86 -9.29 26.44
N THR A 16 -17.00 -9.41 25.75
CA THR A 16 -18.34 -9.29 26.32
C THR A 16 -18.92 -10.66 26.64
N GLU A 17 -19.62 -10.75 27.76
CA GLU A 17 -20.33 -11.96 28.21
C GLU A 17 -21.82 -11.64 28.36
N ARG A 18 -22.67 -12.43 27.69
CA ARG A 18 -24.12 -12.30 27.74
C ARG A 18 -24.74 -13.66 28.10
N VAL A 19 -25.67 -13.62 29.02
CA VAL A 19 -26.41 -14.82 29.46
C VAL A 19 -27.81 -14.76 28.88
N PHE A 20 -28.24 -15.86 28.26
CA PHE A 20 -29.54 -16.00 27.62
C PHE A 20 -30.32 -17.16 28.25
N ASP A 21 -31.64 -17.00 28.29
CA ASP A 21 -32.58 -17.94 28.83
C ASP A 21 -33.05 -18.90 27.73
N SER A 22 -33.38 -20.15 28.13
CA SER A 22 -33.95 -21.21 27.25
C SER A 22 -35.27 -20.84 26.57
N ASN A 23 -35.94 -19.78 27.02
CA ASN A 23 -37.17 -19.29 26.41
C ASN A 23 -36.97 -18.34 25.23
N GLN A 24 -35.73 -17.99 24.95
CA GLN A 24 -35.39 -17.04 23.89
C GLN A 24 -34.64 -17.73 22.73
N GLN A 25 -35.04 -17.40 21.53
CA GLN A 25 -34.27 -17.73 20.33
C GLN A 25 -33.22 -16.62 20.09
N ILE A 26 -31.97 -17.02 20.04
CA ILE A 26 -30.83 -16.08 19.89
C ILE A 26 -30.41 -16.08 18.45
N THR A 27 -30.57 -14.94 17.77
CA THR A 27 -30.05 -14.73 16.41
C THR A 27 -28.67 -14.08 16.45
N LEU A 28 -27.74 -14.65 15.69
CA LEU A 28 -26.35 -14.22 15.57
C LEU A 28 -26.11 -13.63 14.19
N GLY A 29 -25.54 -12.42 14.07
CA GLY A 29 -25.35 -11.85 12.74
C GLY A 29 -24.86 -10.41 12.75
N ARG A 30 -24.79 -9.80 11.54
CA ARG A 30 -24.32 -8.42 11.33
C ARG A 30 -25.47 -7.42 11.17
N ALA A 31 -26.71 -7.84 11.21
CA ALA A 31 -27.83 -6.88 11.18
C ALA A 31 -28.04 -6.26 12.57
N PRO A 32 -28.45 -5.00 12.67
CA PRO A 32 -28.66 -4.35 13.97
C PRO A 32 -29.84 -4.94 14.77
N GLU A 33 -30.71 -5.70 14.10
CA GLU A 33 -31.91 -6.30 14.70
C GLU A 33 -31.66 -7.68 15.34
N VAL A 34 -30.46 -8.28 15.20
CA VAL A 34 -30.15 -9.59 15.78
C VAL A 34 -29.90 -9.53 17.26
N THR A 35 -30.17 -10.62 17.97
CA THR A 35 -30.00 -10.70 19.43
C THR A 35 -28.54 -10.54 19.86
N LEU A 36 -27.60 -11.12 19.08
CA LEU A 36 -26.15 -10.93 19.25
C LEU A 36 -25.55 -10.36 17.97
N PHE A 37 -25.23 -9.10 18.04
CA PHE A 37 -24.58 -8.38 16.93
C PHE A 37 -23.09 -8.73 16.86
N VAL A 38 -22.60 -9.10 15.66
CA VAL A 38 -21.20 -9.43 15.37
C VAL A 38 -20.75 -8.59 14.18
N ASP A 39 -19.96 -7.55 14.43
CA ASP A 39 -19.47 -6.63 13.39
C ASP A 39 -18.29 -7.23 12.64
N SER A 40 -18.60 -8.00 11.60
CA SER A 40 -17.60 -8.59 10.72
C SER A 40 -18.13 -8.72 9.30
N PRO A 41 -17.33 -8.35 8.27
CA PRO A 41 -17.71 -8.53 6.86
C PRO A 41 -17.89 -10.00 6.45
N LEU A 42 -17.34 -10.94 7.24
CA LEU A 42 -17.49 -12.39 7.01
C LEU A 42 -18.83 -12.92 7.52
N VAL A 43 -19.58 -12.14 8.32
CA VAL A 43 -20.82 -12.55 8.96
C VAL A 43 -22.03 -12.04 8.16
N SER A 44 -22.97 -12.92 7.86
CA SER A 44 -24.23 -12.58 7.17
C SER A 44 -25.15 -11.76 8.09
N ARG A 45 -26.18 -11.12 7.54
CA ARG A 45 -27.16 -10.31 8.30
C ARG A 45 -27.75 -11.08 9.48
N VAL A 46 -28.32 -12.27 9.24
CA VAL A 46 -28.65 -13.29 10.24
C VAL A 46 -27.82 -14.50 9.85
N HIS A 47 -26.77 -14.81 10.58
CA HIS A 47 -25.78 -15.81 10.20
C HIS A 47 -26.08 -17.17 10.79
N ALA A 48 -26.41 -17.21 12.07
CA ALA A 48 -26.75 -18.44 12.78
C ALA A 48 -27.88 -18.18 13.80
N ILE A 49 -28.51 -19.26 14.20
CA ILE A 49 -29.59 -19.29 15.21
C ILE A 49 -29.20 -20.28 16.30
N LEU A 50 -29.28 -19.83 17.54
CA LEU A 50 -29.10 -20.69 18.71
C LEU A 50 -30.41 -20.73 19.51
N ALA A 51 -30.97 -21.90 19.65
CA ALA A 51 -32.26 -22.10 20.29
C ALA A 51 -32.26 -23.34 21.20
N TRP A 52 -33.08 -23.33 22.24
CA TRP A 52 -33.31 -24.50 23.10
C TRP A 52 -34.32 -25.43 22.43
N GLN A 53 -33.88 -26.64 22.02
CA GLN A 53 -34.72 -27.62 21.34
C GLN A 53 -34.43 -29.01 21.89
N SER A 54 -35.50 -29.80 22.13
CA SER A 54 -35.40 -31.20 22.56
C SER A 54 -34.49 -31.45 23.78
N GLY A 55 -34.42 -30.48 24.70
CA GLY A 55 -33.64 -30.63 25.92
C GLY A 55 -32.18 -30.21 25.86
N ALA A 56 -31.71 -29.61 24.73
CA ALA A 56 -30.37 -29.09 24.53
C ALA A 56 -30.39 -27.75 23.80
N TRP A 57 -29.29 -26.95 23.93
CA TRP A 57 -29.06 -25.82 23.09
C TRP A 57 -28.60 -26.31 21.72
N VAL A 58 -29.22 -25.83 20.65
CA VAL A 58 -28.93 -26.24 19.28
C VAL A 58 -28.51 -25.02 18.48
N LEU A 59 -27.33 -25.09 17.89
CA LEU A 59 -26.78 -24.06 16.94
C LEU A 59 -27.10 -24.52 15.51
N THR A 60 -27.70 -23.62 14.73
CA THR A 60 -28.06 -23.89 13.34
C THR A 60 -27.52 -22.78 12.45
N ASP A 61 -26.87 -23.11 11.33
CA ASP A 61 -26.51 -22.16 10.28
C ASP A 61 -27.79 -21.70 9.55
N ASN A 62 -28.04 -20.41 9.52
CA ASN A 62 -29.22 -19.82 8.86
C ASN A 62 -28.97 -19.53 7.37
N GLY A 63 -28.37 -20.45 6.65
CA GLY A 63 -28.06 -20.29 5.23
C GLY A 63 -27.01 -19.20 5.01
N SER A 64 -26.03 -19.12 5.89
CA SER A 64 -24.99 -18.08 5.83
C SER A 64 -24.11 -18.25 4.59
N THR A 65 -23.64 -17.13 4.03
CA THR A 65 -22.80 -17.14 2.81
C THR A 65 -21.46 -17.86 3.02
N ASN A 66 -20.86 -17.67 4.18
CA ASN A 66 -19.50 -18.17 4.46
C ASN A 66 -19.48 -19.38 5.40
N GLY A 67 -20.60 -19.70 6.08
CA GLY A 67 -20.77 -20.88 6.95
C GLY A 67 -20.43 -20.61 8.41
N VAL A 68 -20.94 -21.53 9.26
CA VAL A 68 -20.67 -21.61 10.70
C VAL A 68 -19.69 -22.74 10.95
N PHE A 69 -18.71 -22.53 11.83
CA PHE A 69 -17.70 -23.52 12.17
C PHE A 69 -17.71 -23.82 13.67
N VAL A 70 -17.78 -25.09 14.02
CA VAL A 70 -17.69 -25.60 15.40
C VAL A 70 -16.42 -26.43 15.50
N ASP A 71 -15.54 -26.11 16.45
CA ASP A 71 -14.24 -26.77 16.63
C ASP A 71 -13.46 -26.87 15.29
N ALA A 72 -13.46 -25.78 14.51
CA ALA A 72 -12.84 -25.62 13.19
C ALA A 72 -13.45 -26.50 12.07
N ARG A 73 -14.61 -27.15 12.28
CA ARG A 73 -15.33 -27.89 11.23
C ARG A 73 -16.60 -27.16 10.83
N ARG A 74 -16.84 -27.08 9.53
CA ARG A 74 -18.06 -26.44 9.01
C ARG A 74 -19.30 -27.22 9.43
N VAL A 75 -20.29 -26.49 9.92
CA VAL A 75 -21.58 -27.04 10.34
C VAL A 75 -22.43 -27.33 9.10
N GLY A 76 -22.85 -28.61 8.92
CA GLY A 76 -23.70 -29.01 7.80
C GLY A 76 -25.18 -29.20 8.20
N GLY A 77 -25.53 -28.95 9.47
CA GLY A 77 -26.88 -29.08 10.01
C GLY A 77 -26.95 -28.63 11.48
N PRO A 78 -28.07 -28.77 12.17
CA PRO A 78 -28.21 -28.40 13.59
C PRO A 78 -27.20 -29.14 14.46
N VAL A 79 -26.44 -28.41 15.30
CA VAL A 79 -25.44 -28.98 16.21
C VAL A 79 -25.86 -28.73 17.67
N PRO A 80 -26.01 -29.78 18.50
CA PRO A 80 -26.28 -29.61 19.92
C PRO A 80 -25.03 -29.10 20.64
N ILE A 81 -25.23 -28.13 21.53
CA ILE A 81 -24.18 -27.50 22.38
C ILE A 81 -24.41 -28.00 23.80
N ASP A 82 -23.76 -29.09 24.16
CA ASP A 82 -23.86 -29.78 25.45
C ASP A 82 -22.65 -29.51 26.37
N ARG A 83 -21.60 -28.88 25.85
CA ARG A 83 -20.35 -28.52 26.53
C ARG A 83 -19.86 -27.16 26.09
N PRO A 84 -18.91 -26.55 26.83
CA PRO A 84 -18.28 -25.33 26.36
C PRO A 84 -17.67 -25.52 24.96
N THR A 85 -18.20 -24.79 23.97
CA THR A 85 -17.91 -25.01 22.55
C THR A 85 -17.44 -23.74 21.89
N GLN A 86 -16.37 -23.84 21.10
CA GLN A 86 -15.90 -22.77 20.25
C GLN A 86 -16.66 -22.72 18.93
N VAL A 87 -17.19 -21.54 18.59
CA VAL A 87 -17.88 -21.30 17.33
C VAL A 87 -17.23 -20.16 16.60
N ARG A 88 -16.93 -20.32 15.33
CA ARG A 88 -16.49 -19.23 14.45
C ARG A 88 -17.50 -18.99 13.35
N LEU A 89 -17.73 -17.71 13.03
CA LEU A 89 -18.68 -17.33 11.98
C LEU A 89 -17.93 -16.85 10.74
N GLY A 90 -18.24 -17.45 9.60
CA GLY A 90 -17.77 -17.03 8.30
C GLY A 90 -16.41 -17.57 7.86
N ASP A 91 -15.51 -17.94 8.76
CA ASP A 91 -14.22 -18.57 8.43
C ASP A 91 -13.68 -19.38 9.61
N ALA A 92 -13.08 -20.55 9.34
CA ALA A 92 -12.62 -21.49 10.36
C ALA A 92 -11.42 -20.97 11.19
N ILE A 93 -10.62 -20.06 10.64
CA ILE A 93 -9.36 -19.57 11.24
C ILE A 93 -9.49 -18.12 11.64
N SER A 94 -9.95 -17.25 10.73
CA SER A 94 -9.99 -15.79 10.88
C SER A 94 -11.36 -15.24 11.24
N GLY A 95 -12.43 -16.08 11.22
CA GLY A 95 -13.78 -15.66 11.55
C GLY A 95 -13.95 -15.28 13.03
N PRO A 96 -14.89 -14.36 13.36
CA PRO A 96 -15.21 -13.99 14.73
C PRO A 96 -15.45 -15.20 15.61
N LEU A 97 -14.78 -15.23 16.78
CA LEU A 97 -14.83 -16.33 17.72
C LEU A 97 -15.87 -16.08 18.79
N LEU A 98 -16.75 -17.04 18.99
CA LEU A 98 -17.72 -17.09 20.09
C LEU A 98 -17.46 -18.32 20.95
N TRP A 99 -17.60 -18.16 22.26
CA TRP A 99 -17.62 -19.23 23.21
C TRP A 99 -19.05 -19.45 23.72
N LEU A 100 -19.61 -20.61 23.50
CA LEU A 100 -20.94 -21.02 23.98
C LEU A 100 -20.78 -21.92 25.19
N VAL A 101 -21.26 -21.48 26.34
CA VAL A 101 -21.15 -22.24 27.62
C VAL A 101 -22.54 -22.49 28.20
N PRO A 102 -23.12 -23.70 28.03
CA PRO A 102 -24.40 -24.06 28.59
C PRO A 102 -24.32 -24.21 30.13
N SER A 103 -25.30 -23.73 30.86
CA SER A 103 -25.39 -23.91 32.32
C SER A 103 -25.80 -25.33 32.68
N GLY A 104 -25.12 -25.92 33.66
CA GLY A 104 -25.42 -27.27 34.16
C GLY A 104 -24.33 -28.33 34.00
N VAL A 105 -23.19 -27.95 33.41
CA VAL A 105 -21.96 -28.78 33.36
C VAL A 105 -21.10 -28.46 34.59
N PRO A 106 -20.68 -29.46 35.42
CA PRO A 106 -19.77 -29.22 36.54
C PRO A 106 -18.45 -28.63 36.02
N GLN A 107 -18.04 -27.49 36.57
CA GLN A 107 -16.72 -26.89 36.31
C GLN A 107 -15.64 -27.82 36.90
N GLN A 108 -14.94 -28.57 36.08
CA GLN A 108 -13.63 -29.10 36.47
C GLN A 108 -12.67 -27.92 36.60
N GLN A 109 -12.18 -27.71 37.81
CA GLN A 109 -11.15 -26.75 38.12
C GLN A 109 -9.95 -27.00 37.25
N GLN A 110 -9.65 -26.04 36.41
CA GLN A 110 -8.36 -26.00 35.67
C GLN A 110 -7.23 -25.72 36.67
N GLN A 111 -6.41 -26.72 36.94
CA GLN A 111 -5.09 -26.51 37.53
C GLN A 111 -4.18 -25.76 36.53
N PRO A 112 -3.33 -24.89 37.02
CA PRO A 112 -2.41 -24.17 36.13
C PRO A 112 -1.43 -25.11 35.43
N ALA A 113 -1.34 -25.00 34.11
CA ALA A 113 -0.52 -25.81 33.25
C ALA A 113 0.97 -25.66 33.58
N ARG A 114 1.65 -26.79 33.85
CA ARG A 114 3.12 -26.88 33.85
C ARG A 114 3.67 -26.66 32.45
N PRO A 115 4.87 -26.07 32.30
CA PRO A 115 5.48 -25.85 31.00
C PRO A 115 5.79 -27.19 30.30
N PRO A 116 5.63 -27.30 28.98
CA PRO A 116 5.83 -28.53 28.25
C PRO A 116 7.30 -28.90 28.13
N SER A 117 7.60 -30.12 28.57
CA SER A 117 8.84 -30.82 28.28
C SER A 117 8.85 -31.24 26.80
N GLN A 118 10.01 -31.18 26.18
CA GLN A 118 10.30 -31.46 24.79
C GLN A 118 9.66 -32.78 24.29
N ALA A 119 8.80 -32.68 23.30
CA ALA A 119 8.21 -33.83 22.61
C ALA A 119 9.03 -34.19 21.36
N ARG A 120 9.33 -35.48 21.21
CA ARG A 120 9.89 -36.16 20.02
C ARG A 120 9.02 -35.93 18.79
N PRO A 121 9.57 -35.90 17.55
CA PRO A 121 8.80 -35.76 16.34
C PRO A 121 7.87 -36.95 16.09
N ALA A 122 6.61 -36.66 15.79
CA ALA A 122 5.60 -37.63 15.41
C ALA A 122 5.75 -38.05 13.95
N GLN A 123 5.58 -39.34 13.69
CA GLN A 123 5.48 -39.95 12.36
C GLN A 123 4.24 -39.44 11.59
N PRO A 124 4.29 -39.33 10.25
CA PRO A 124 3.14 -38.90 9.46
C PRO A 124 1.99 -39.95 9.43
N PRO A 125 0.73 -39.52 9.35
CA PRO A 125 -0.42 -40.42 9.39
C PRO A 125 -0.57 -41.21 8.10
N GLN A 126 -0.82 -42.50 8.25
CA GLN A 126 -1.15 -43.44 7.17
C GLN A 126 -2.53 -43.09 6.57
N ARG A 127 -2.64 -43.16 5.24
CA ARG A 127 -3.91 -42.97 4.52
C ARG A 127 -4.91 -44.06 4.87
N PRO A 128 -6.22 -43.76 5.00
CA PRO A 128 -7.27 -44.76 5.14
C PRO A 128 -7.47 -45.53 3.83
N ALA A 129 -7.72 -46.83 3.96
CA ALA A 129 -8.08 -47.70 2.87
C ALA A 129 -9.50 -47.40 2.30
N PRO A 130 -9.74 -47.65 0.99
CA PRO A 130 -11.02 -47.41 0.37
C PRO A 130 -12.07 -48.45 0.77
N PRO A 131 -13.37 -48.10 0.77
CA PRO A 131 -14.47 -48.99 1.17
C PRO A 131 -14.73 -50.08 0.10
N PRO A 132 -15.31 -51.24 0.51
CA PRO A 132 -15.56 -52.35 -0.39
C PRO A 132 -16.76 -52.11 -1.32
N ARG A 133 -16.63 -52.55 -2.58
CA ARG A 133 -17.70 -52.54 -3.58
C ARG A 133 -18.68 -53.70 -3.33
N PRO A 134 -19.97 -53.57 -3.64
CA PRO A 134 -20.94 -54.62 -3.54
C PRO A 134 -20.82 -55.66 -4.68
N GLN A 135 -21.03 -56.89 -4.34
CA GLN A 135 -21.15 -58.05 -5.23
C GLN A 135 -22.54 -58.16 -5.87
N SER A 136 -22.57 -58.43 -7.14
CA SER A 136 -23.63 -59.20 -7.82
C SER A 136 -23.06 -59.56 -9.21
N GLY A 137 -22.97 -60.79 -9.66
CA GLY A 137 -23.77 -61.92 -9.71
C GLY A 137 -23.76 -62.47 -11.13
N ALA A 138 -23.28 -63.73 -11.31
CA ALA A 138 -23.62 -64.69 -12.36
C ALA A 138 -23.11 -64.57 -13.83
N HIS A 139 -22.12 -65.33 -14.12
CA HIS A 139 -21.80 -66.31 -15.22
C HIS A 139 -22.48 -66.23 -16.61
N PRO A 140 -21.95 -66.85 -17.74
CA PRO A 140 -20.99 -67.95 -17.86
C PRO A 140 -19.93 -67.89 -18.98
N GLN A 141 -18.95 -68.80 -18.80
CA GLN A 141 -17.93 -69.44 -19.66
C GLN A 141 -18.03 -69.41 -21.19
N VAL A 142 -16.87 -69.38 -21.84
CA VAL A 142 -16.30 -70.28 -22.89
C VAL A 142 -14.99 -69.64 -23.33
N GLY A 143 -13.79 -70.16 -23.29
CA GLY A 143 -13.21 -71.38 -23.67
C GLY A 143 -11.92 -71.11 -24.43
N GLN A 144 -10.83 -71.68 -23.87
CA GLN A 144 -9.67 -72.30 -24.59
C GLN A 144 -8.53 -71.53 -25.24
N ARG A 145 -7.37 -71.82 -24.66
CA ARG A 145 -6.06 -72.23 -25.20
C ARG A 145 -4.94 -71.16 -25.25
N GLY A 146 -3.93 -71.51 -24.39
CA GLY A 146 -2.55 -71.00 -24.50
C GLY A 146 -1.73 -71.65 -25.62
N PRO A 147 -0.41 -71.58 -25.69
CA PRO A 147 0.55 -71.57 -24.58
C PRO A 147 1.83 -70.70 -24.79
N ALA A 148 2.57 -70.58 -23.68
CA ALA A 148 4.03 -70.59 -23.52
C ALA A 148 4.87 -69.40 -24.11
N THR A 149 5.72 -68.80 -23.44
CA THR A 149 7.02 -69.06 -22.84
C THR A 149 7.73 -67.72 -22.53
N GLY A 150 8.52 -67.68 -21.49
CA GLY A 150 9.62 -66.74 -21.40
C GLY A 150 9.64 -65.78 -20.23
N GLN A 151 10.02 -66.24 -19.02
CA GLN A 151 10.60 -65.38 -18.00
C GLN A 151 12.07 -65.01 -18.39
N PRO A 152 12.56 -63.86 -17.95
CA PRO A 152 13.73 -63.86 -17.12
C PRO A 152 13.59 -63.00 -15.86
N LEU A 153 14.27 -63.44 -14.80
CA LEU A 153 14.39 -62.99 -13.43
C LEU A 153 14.92 -61.58 -13.23
N PRO A 154 14.61 -60.93 -12.08
CA PRO A 154 15.07 -59.55 -11.81
C PRO A 154 16.47 -59.50 -11.24
N ALA A 155 17.24 -58.51 -11.67
CA ALA A 155 18.55 -58.18 -11.17
C ALA A 155 18.48 -57.54 -9.76
N GLN A 156 19.38 -58.05 -8.87
CA GLN A 156 19.59 -57.62 -7.49
C GLN A 156 20.25 -56.24 -7.42
N ARG A 157 19.74 -55.38 -6.51
CA ARG A 157 20.44 -54.21 -6.05
C ARG A 157 21.48 -54.56 -4.99
N PRO A 158 22.67 -53.95 -4.98
CA PRO A 158 23.66 -54.16 -3.93
C PRO A 158 23.33 -53.33 -2.68
N ALA A 159 23.61 -53.90 -1.51
CA ALA A 159 23.48 -53.33 -0.19
C ALA A 159 24.57 -52.29 0.13
N PRO A 160 24.35 -51.32 1.02
CA PRO A 160 25.39 -50.38 1.42
C PRO A 160 26.36 -50.96 2.41
N GLN A 161 27.67 -50.73 2.19
CA GLN A 161 28.78 -51.11 3.03
C GLN A 161 28.77 -50.31 4.35
N GLN A 162 28.91 -51.03 5.45
CA GLN A 162 29.20 -50.49 6.79
C GLN A 162 30.71 -50.16 6.91
N TRP A 163 30.99 -48.99 7.49
CA TRP A 163 32.34 -48.61 7.97
C TRP A 163 32.47 -48.88 9.45
N PRO A 164 33.64 -49.32 9.95
CA PRO A 164 33.83 -49.68 11.36
C PRO A 164 34.09 -48.44 12.25
N PRO A 165 33.83 -48.54 13.55
CA PRO A 165 34.00 -47.44 14.47
C PRO A 165 35.44 -47.35 14.99
N HIS A 166 36.07 -46.18 14.87
CA HIS A 166 37.27 -45.85 15.61
C HIS A 166 36.88 -45.03 16.84
N GLY A 167 37.18 -45.63 18.01
CA GLY A 167 37.12 -44.98 19.28
C GLY A 167 38.35 -44.07 19.51
N GLY A 168 38.08 -42.91 20.08
CA GLY A 168 39.08 -41.99 20.55
C GLY A 168 38.44 -41.02 21.55
N GLN A 169 38.63 -41.27 22.86
CA GLN A 169 38.27 -40.33 23.91
C GLN A 169 39.23 -39.14 23.90
N PRO A 170 38.73 -37.90 24.08
CA PRO A 170 39.58 -36.78 24.42
C PRO A 170 39.70 -36.65 25.96
N SER A 171 40.90 -36.49 26.39
CA SER A 171 41.41 -36.29 27.72
C SER A 171 40.92 -34.98 28.38
N ARG A 172 40.62 -35.04 29.68
CA ARG A 172 40.34 -33.94 30.58
C ARG A 172 41.57 -33.03 30.76
N PRO A 173 41.40 -31.71 30.82
CA PRO A 173 42.41 -30.82 31.40
C PRO A 173 42.27 -30.72 32.92
N PRO A 174 43.36 -30.33 33.65
CA PRO A 174 43.52 -30.55 35.07
C PRO A 174 42.75 -29.52 35.93
N GLN A 175 42.31 -29.99 37.11
CA GLN A 175 41.66 -29.21 38.15
C GLN A 175 42.68 -28.25 38.82
N VAL A 176 42.27 -26.97 38.96
CA VAL A 176 42.91 -26.00 39.83
C VAL A 176 42.10 -25.87 41.13
N ALA A 177 42.78 -25.82 42.23
CA ALA A 177 42.26 -25.90 43.58
C ALA A 177 41.28 -24.85 44.01
N THR A 178 40.25 -25.29 44.75
CA THR A 178 39.21 -24.55 45.44
C THR A 178 39.76 -23.69 46.58
N ALA A 179 39.46 -22.37 46.52
CA ALA A 179 39.56 -21.49 47.68
C ALA A 179 38.15 -21.24 48.25
N ALA A 180 38.01 -21.29 49.56
CA ALA A 180 36.78 -21.26 50.33
C ALA A 180 35.98 -19.98 50.14
N GLN A 181 34.63 -20.12 49.93
CA GLN A 181 33.65 -19.02 49.93
C GLN A 181 33.17 -18.73 51.38
N PRO A 182 32.96 -17.45 51.74
CA PRO A 182 32.24 -17.07 52.95
C PRO A 182 30.70 -17.10 52.71
N PRO A 183 29.89 -17.13 53.80
CA PRO A 183 28.46 -17.44 53.72
C PRO A 183 27.62 -16.36 53.11
N VAL A 184 26.63 -16.80 52.30
CA VAL A 184 25.65 -15.98 51.56
C VAL A 184 24.58 -15.46 52.54
N VAL A 185 24.48 -14.13 52.64
CA VAL A 185 23.36 -13.42 53.26
C VAL A 185 22.31 -13.11 52.16
N PRO A 186 21.01 -13.32 52.38
CA PRO A 186 20.00 -13.04 51.35
C PRO A 186 19.83 -11.52 51.10
N PRO A 187 19.72 -11.07 49.86
CA PRO A 187 19.60 -9.65 49.57
C PRO A 187 18.21 -9.11 49.90
N GLN A 188 18.18 -8.01 50.62
CA GLN A 188 17.01 -7.13 50.72
C GLN A 188 16.75 -6.41 49.40
N PRO A 189 15.47 -6.05 49.05
CA PRO A 189 15.17 -5.35 47.82
C PRO A 189 15.77 -3.94 47.82
N ALA A 190 16.70 -3.74 46.89
CA ALA A 190 17.31 -2.43 46.65
C ALA A 190 16.33 -1.55 45.88
N ASN A 191 16.04 -0.38 46.44
CA ASN A 191 15.45 0.77 45.75
C ASN A 191 16.35 1.14 44.55
N VAL A 192 15.87 0.87 43.33
CA VAL A 192 16.54 1.29 42.12
C VAL A 192 16.25 2.76 41.88
N ASN A 193 17.10 3.63 42.37
CA ASN A 193 17.20 5.01 41.91
C ASN A 193 17.65 4.98 40.45
N MET A 194 16.71 5.24 39.51
CA MET A 194 17.04 5.41 38.11
C MET A 194 17.71 6.78 37.86
N THR A 195 19.04 6.80 38.09
CA THR A 195 19.88 7.86 37.52
C THR A 195 21.18 7.25 37.02
N ALA A 196 21.12 6.58 35.88
CA ALA A 196 22.25 6.35 35.02
C ALA A 196 21.81 6.66 33.58
N LYS A 197 21.89 7.94 33.20
CA LYS A 197 21.95 8.33 31.78
C LYS A 197 23.20 7.69 31.19
N ALA A 198 23.04 6.52 30.56
CA ALA A 198 23.97 6.11 29.55
C ALA A 198 23.79 7.12 28.38
N SER A 199 24.69 8.06 28.31
CA SER A 199 24.87 8.97 27.19
C SER A 199 25.27 8.13 25.99
N VAL A 200 24.26 7.58 25.29
CA VAL A 200 24.39 7.29 23.86
C VAL A 200 24.61 8.68 23.25
N ALA A 201 25.79 8.89 22.69
CA ALA A 201 26.10 10.11 21.97
C ALA A 201 25.06 10.28 20.87
N ALA A 202 23.95 10.96 21.21
CA ALA A 202 22.99 11.46 20.25
C ALA A 202 23.83 12.28 19.28
N VAL A 203 23.87 11.85 18.01
CA VAL A 203 24.27 12.75 16.94
C VAL A 203 23.34 13.94 17.13
N PRO A 204 23.87 15.13 17.42
CA PRO A 204 23.01 16.25 17.69
C PRO A 204 22.05 16.37 16.50
N PRO A 205 20.75 16.55 16.73
CA PRO A 205 19.88 17.02 15.68
C PRO A 205 20.65 18.15 15.03
N VAL A 206 20.53 18.32 13.72
CA VAL A 206 21.18 19.44 13.05
C VAL A 206 20.79 20.68 13.85
N ARG A 207 21.53 20.90 14.93
CA ARG A 207 21.45 22.14 15.68
C ARG A 207 21.96 23.13 14.65
N HIS A 208 21.04 23.85 14.05
CA HIS A 208 21.40 25.09 13.42
C HIS A 208 22.21 25.79 14.50
N ARG A 209 23.53 25.78 14.37
CA ARG A 209 24.36 26.63 15.16
C ARG A 209 23.80 28.01 14.88
N ASN A 210 22.99 28.52 15.78
CA ASN A 210 22.56 29.90 15.78
C ASN A 210 23.87 30.69 15.89
N THR A 211 24.40 31.04 14.75
CA THR A 211 25.35 32.11 14.68
C THR A 211 24.53 33.34 15.03
N GLU A 212 24.48 33.66 16.32
CA GLU A 212 23.90 34.89 16.83
C GLU A 212 24.70 36.06 16.23
N GLY A 213 24.15 36.70 15.19
CA GLY A 213 24.77 37.85 14.58
C GLY A 213 24.13 38.21 13.21
N PRO A 214 24.30 39.43 12.77
CA PRO A 214 23.85 39.88 11.44
C PRO A 214 24.55 39.07 10.34
N ILE A 215 23.78 38.40 9.47
CA ILE A 215 24.30 37.57 8.40
C ILE A 215 24.84 38.43 7.26
N ALA A 216 24.11 39.49 6.88
CA ALA A 216 24.50 40.41 5.84
C ALA A 216 23.85 41.78 6.02
N ARG A 217 24.65 42.87 5.96
CA ARG A 217 24.19 44.25 5.92
C ARG A 217 24.16 44.76 4.50
N ALA A 218 23.19 45.61 4.20
CA ALA A 218 23.00 46.15 2.86
C ALA A 218 24.23 46.95 2.38
N ASP A 219 24.91 47.67 3.30
CA ASP A 219 26.12 48.47 3.07
C ASP A 219 27.39 47.64 2.80
N ARG A 220 27.35 46.35 3.08
CA ARG A 220 28.49 45.42 2.92
C ARG A 220 28.32 44.42 1.78
N ILE A 221 27.27 44.58 0.97
CA ILE A 221 27.03 43.68 -0.16
C ILE A 221 27.86 44.11 -1.35
N PRO A 222 28.74 43.23 -1.89
CA PRO A 222 29.54 43.57 -3.08
C PRO A 222 28.65 43.76 -4.31
N PRO A 223 29.13 44.46 -5.36
CA PRO A 223 28.34 44.70 -6.57
C PRO A 223 27.78 43.44 -7.26
N GLY A 224 28.39 42.29 -7.03
CA GLY A 224 27.94 40.99 -7.54
C GLY A 224 26.88 40.30 -6.66
N GLY A 225 26.52 40.89 -5.51
CA GLY A 225 25.61 40.29 -4.53
C GLY A 225 26.26 39.18 -3.68
N LEU A 226 25.51 38.66 -2.72
CA LEU A 226 25.92 37.54 -1.88
C LEU A 226 25.12 36.31 -2.29
N ALA A 227 25.80 35.23 -2.65
CA ALA A 227 25.15 33.96 -2.96
C ALA A 227 24.70 33.26 -1.69
N ILE A 228 23.49 32.74 -1.74
CA ILE A 228 22.83 31.97 -0.68
C ILE A 228 22.62 30.56 -1.19
N GLY A 229 23.02 29.54 -0.43
CA GLY A 229 22.78 28.15 -0.83
C GLY A 229 23.36 27.13 0.13
N ARG A 230 23.20 25.84 -0.20
CA ARG A 230 23.55 24.74 0.70
C ARG A 230 25.03 24.42 0.78
N THR A 231 25.79 24.73 -0.26
CA THR A 231 27.20 24.38 -0.33
C THR A 231 28.10 25.50 0.28
N SER A 232 29.27 25.10 0.76
CA SER A 232 30.21 25.98 1.45
C SER A 232 30.84 27.05 0.57
N ASP A 233 30.66 27.00 -0.73
CA ASP A 233 31.11 28.04 -1.70
C ASP A 233 30.17 29.26 -1.76
N ASN A 234 29.04 29.21 -1.05
CA ASN A 234 28.17 30.37 -0.89
C ASN A 234 28.62 31.23 0.29
N GLN A 235 28.43 32.56 0.17
CA GLN A 235 28.69 33.46 1.27
C GLN A 235 27.74 33.30 2.44
N ILE A 236 26.47 32.95 2.12
CA ILE A 236 25.45 32.60 3.14
C ILE A 236 25.13 31.13 2.97
N VAL A 237 25.65 30.30 3.88
CA VAL A 237 25.43 28.85 3.82
C VAL A 237 24.15 28.48 4.56
N VAL A 238 23.21 27.86 3.83
CA VAL A 238 21.94 27.36 4.35
C VAL A 238 22.05 25.85 4.53
N ASN A 239 22.32 25.40 5.75
CA ASN A 239 22.47 23.98 6.05
C ASN A 239 21.12 23.27 6.13
N ASP A 240 20.44 23.15 5.00
CA ASP A 240 19.13 22.48 4.86
C ASP A 240 19.12 21.61 3.60
N PRO A 241 18.70 20.34 3.66
CA PRO A 241 18.68 19.42 2.53
C PRO A 241 17.76 19.87 1.39
N LEU A 242 16.80 20.78 1.65
CA LEU A 242 15.87 21.31 0.67
C LEU A 242 16.38 22.59 -0.01
N ALA A 243 17.43 23.22 0.51
CA ALA A 243 18.09 24.33 -0.16
C ALA A 243 18.89 23.79 -1.37
N SER A 244 18.82 24.48 -2.50
CA SER A 244 19.67 24.21 -3.68
C SER A 244 21.13 24.58 -3.39
N ARG A 245 22.08 23.95 -4.10
CA ARG A 245 23.51 24.28 -3.95
C ARG A 245 23.79 25.77 -4.09
N LYS A 246 23.25 26.41 -5.13
CA LYS A 246 23.11 27.83 -5.31
C LYS A 246 21.64 28.16 -5.38
N HIS A 247 21.06 28.76 -4.35
CA HIS A 247 19.62 28.90 -4.20
C HIS A 247 19.09 30.25 -4.59
N ALA A 248 19.68 31.29 -3.98
CA ALA A 248 19.29 32.67 -4.17
C ALA A 248 20.51 33.59 -4.13
N ARG A 249 20.33 34.83 -4.54
CA ARG A 249 21.31 35.90 -4.44
C ARG A 249 20.68 37.08 -3.72
N LEU A 250 21.39 37.63 -2.76
CA LEU A 250 21.05 38.89 -2.09
C LEU A 250 21.79 40.02 -2.76
N VAL A 251 21.10 41.05 -3.23
CA VAL A 251 21.65 42.14 -4.01
C VAL A 251 21.28 43.45 -3.35
N ALA A 252 22.22 44.39 -3.25
CA ALA A 252 21.96 45.78 -2.88
C ALA A 252 21.67 46.58 -4.15
N GLY A 253 20.55 47.27 -4.20
CA GLY A 253 20.15 48.15 -5.31
C GLY A 253 19.78 49.55 -4.83
N ALA A 254 19.41 50.43 -5.75
CA ALA A 254 19.02 51.80 -5.44
C ALA A 254 17.77 51.92 -4.57
N GLU A 255 16.91 50.90 -4.65
CA GLU A 255 15.66 50.81 -3.88
C GLU A 255 15.82 50.03 -2.56
N GLY A 256 17.04 49.61 -2.19
CA GLY A 256 17.31 48.82 -0.99
C GLY A 256 17.80 47.40 -1.26
N LEU A 257 17.61 46.55 -0.29
CA LEU A 257 17.98 45.14 -0.34
C LEU A 257 16.99 44.35 -1.19
N ALA A 258 17.49 43.56 -2.14
CA ALA A 258 16.65 42.69 -2.99
C ALA A 258 17.15 41.26 -2.94
N ILE A 259 16.23 40.30 -3.05
CA ILE A 259 16.56 38.89 -3.21
C ILE A 259 16.14 38.39 -4.60
N GLU A 260 17.00 37.57 -5.20
CA GLU A 260 16.80 36.97 -6.51
C GLU A 260 16.96 35.45 -6.40
N ASP A 261 15.94 34.67 -6.82
CA ASP A 261 15.99 33.20 -6.89
C ASP A 261 16.82 32.77 -8.12
N LEU A 262 17.81 31.94 -7.93
CA LEU A 262 18.71 31.46 -8.98
C LEU A 262 18.19 30.21 -9.71
N GLY A 263 16.89 30.05 -9.80
CA GLY A 263 16.26 28.86 -10.36
C GLY A 263 16.26 27.69 -9.37
N SER A 264 16.08 28.01 -8.10
CA SER A 264 16.09 27.02 -7.03
C SER A 264 14.97 25.97 -7.18
N ALA A 265 15.25 24.76 -6.72
CA ALA A 265 14.32 23.63 -6.87
C ALA A 265 13.02 23.81 -6.05
N ASN A 266 13.14 24.35 -4.84
CA ASN A 266 12.00 24.50 -3.93
C ASN A 266 11.46 25.94 -3.90
N GLY A 267 12.18 26.90 -4.47
CA GLY A 267 11.79 28.30 -4.52
C GLY A 267 12.22 29.12 -3.33
N THR A 268 12.35 30.41 -3.54
CA THR A 268 12.55 31.43 -2.52
C THR A 268 11.20 32.07 -2.23
N PHE A 269 10.79 32.09 -0.96
CA PHE A 269 9.52 32.70 -0.54
C PHE A 269 9.78 33.96 0.26
N VAL A 270 9.00 35.00 0.02
CA VAL A 270 8.96 36.21 0.84
C VAL A 270 7.54 36.38 1.35
N ASN A 271 7.37 36.41 2.67
CA ASN A 271 6.06 36.44 3.35
C ASN A 271 5.11 35.35 2.85
N GLY A 272 5.61 34.11 2.68
CA GLY A 272 4.85 32.98 2.19
C GLY A 272 4.59 32.93 0.70
N VAL A 273 4.89 34.01 -0.03
CA VAL A 273 4.69 34.11 -1.48
C VAL A 273 6.00 33.83 -2.21
N ARG A 274 5.96 32.95 -3.19
CA ARG A 274 7.13 32.61 -4.01
C ARG A 274 7.52 33.79 -4.88
N GLN A 275 8.80 34.15 -4.85
CA GLN A 275 9.37 35.27 -5.61
C GLN A 275 10.53 34.81 -6.49
N GLN A 276 10.62 35.34 -7.68
CA GLN A 276 11.83 35.24 -8.53
C GLN A 276 12.82 36.36 -8.21
N ARG A 277 12.32 37.57 -8.05
CA ARG A 277 13.08 38.73 -7.62
C ARG A 277 12.15 39.71 -6.93
N THR A 278 12.54 40.20 -5.78
CA THR A 278 11.75 41.21 -5.06
C THR A 278 12.66 42.08 -4.18
N VAL A 279 12.27 43.34 -4.00
CA VAL A 279 12.88 44.24 -3.04
C VAL A 279 12.35 43.89 -1.65
N LEU A 280 13.24 43.74 -0.71
CA LEU A 280 12.93 43.36 0.67
C LEU A 280 12.64 44.61 1.51
N ARG A 281 11.60 44.51 2.31
CA ARG A 281 11.18 45.54 3.27
C ARG A 281 11.52 45.09 4.69
N GLU A 282 11.52 46.06 5.58
CA GLU A 282 11.69 45.78 7.02
C GLU A 282 10.64 44.78 7.52
N ARG A 283 11.10 43.78 8.26
CA ARG A 283 10.30 42.62 8.77
C ARG A 283 9.83 41.63 7.72
N ASP A 284 10.28 41.74 6.46
CA ASP A 284 9.98 40.66 5.50
C ASP A 284 10.62 39.37 5.94
N ILE A 285 9.86 38.27 5.81
CA ILE A 285 10.29 36.93 6.13
C ILE A 285 10.68 36.21 4.86
N ILE A 286 11.95 35.82 4.75
CA ILE A 286 12.47 35.05 3.62
C ILE A 286 12.61 33.60 4.02
N THR A 287 11.92 32.70 3.29
CA THR A 287 12.00 31.25 3.51
C THR A 287 12.78 30.57 2.41
N ILE A 288 13.84 29.86 2.78
CA ILE A 288 14.69 29.01 1.91
C ILE A 288 14.79 27.62 2.51
N GLY A 289 14.15 26.61 1.88
CA GLY A 289 13.99 25.30 2.47
C GLY A 289 13.15 25.36 3.75
N ASN A 290 13.68 24.84 4.86
CA ASN A 290 13.04 24.91 6.18
C ASN A 290 13.57 26.07 7.06
N ILE A 291 14.41 26.96 6.50
CA ILE A 291 15.03 28.06 7.24
C ILE A 291 14.36 29.40 6.90
N ASP A 292 14.04 30.16 7.95
CA ASP A 292 13.52 31.52 7.81
C ASP A 292 14.56 32.56 8.18
N PHE A 293 14.66 33.59 7.36
CA PHE A 293 15.39 34.80 7.60
C PHE A 293 14.40 35.95 7.73
N GLU A 294 14.83 37.03 8.41
CA GLU A 294 14.05 38.24 8.57
C GLU A 294 14.93 39.44 8.28
N VAL A 295 14.35 40.46 7.67
CA VAL A 295 15.03 41.77 7.48
C VAL A 295 14.83 42.61 8.72
N GLN A 296 15.89 42.95 9.41
CA GLN A 296 15.91 43.83 10.57
C GLN A 296 16.96 44.93 10.39
N GLN A 297 16.52 46.19 10.41
CA GLN A 297 17.37 47.34 10.21
C GLN A 297 18.26 47.26 8.94
N GLY A 298 17.61 46.83 7.80
CA GLY A 298 18.31 46.64 6.53
C GLY A 298 19.35 45.52 6.51
N THR A 299 19.29 44.63 7.50
CA THR A 299 20.21 43.51 7.66
C THR A 299 19.42 42.20 7.60
N LEU A 300 19.96 41.20 6.91
CA LEU A 300 19.39 39.86 6.90
C LEU A 300 19.87 39.12 8.17
N VAL A 301 18.93 38.68 8.99
CA VAL A 301 19.20 37.91 10.21
C VAL A 301 18.44 36.56 10.18
N HIS A 302 18.90 35.58 10.94
CA HIS A 302 18.08 34.40 11.21
C HIS A 302 16.86 34.81 12.03
N ARG A 303 15.66 34.44 11.57
CA ARG A 303 14.44 34.75 12.31
C ARG A 303 14.43 34.04 13.66
N GLN A 304 14.49 34.83 14.73
CA GLN A 304 14.25 34.35 16.11
C GLN A 304 12.75 34.48 16.41
N ARG A 305 12.13 33.40 16.77
CA ARG A 305 10.70 33.38 17.13
C ARG A 305 10.53 33.42 18.62
N PRO A 306 9.58 34.22 19.14
CA PRO A 306 9.16 34.12 20.54
C PRO A 306 8.74 32.67 20.85
N VAL A 307 9.02 32.21 22.05
CA VAL A 307 8.67 30.85 22.49
C VAL A 307 7.18 30.55 22.32
N ALA A 308 6.30 31.54 22.52
CA ALA A 308 4.86 31.42 22.35
C ALA A 308 4.43 31.15 20.88
N GLU A 309 5.24 31.54 19.88
CA GLU A 309 4.97 31.30 18.47
C GLU A 309 5.63 30.02 17.95
N GLN A 310 6.44 29.36 18.77
CA GLN A 310 7.15 28.14 18.38
C GLN A 310 6.23 26.94 18.57
N GLY A 311 5.59 26.48 17.51
CA GLY A 311 4.74 25.30 17.56
C GLY A 311 3.54 25.39 16.64
N LEU A 312 2.56 24.56 16.95
CA LEU A 312 1.29 24.49 16.26
C LEU A 312 0.19 25.06 17.17
N ALA A 313 -0.69 25.89 16.61
CA ALA A 313 -1.91 26.31 17.28
C ALA A 313 -3.12 26.16 16.35
N VAL A 314 -4.20 25.67 16.90
CA VAL A 314 -5.50 25.47 16.25
C VAL A 314 -6.49 26.41 16.96
N HIS A 315 -7.08 27.34 16.22
CA HIS A 315 -7.91 28.40 16.75
C HIS A 315 -9.34 28.26 16.24
N GLY A 316 -10.24 27.76 17.07
CA GLY A 316 -11.67 27.69 16.77
C GLY A 316 -12.03 26.91 15.51
N VAL A 317 -11.27 25.85 15.19
CA VAL A 317 -11.42 25.15 13.92
C VAL A 317 -12.73 24.37 13.87
N GLY A 318 -13.54 24.71 12.86
CA GLY A 318 -14.75 24.01 12.46
C GLY A 318 -14.58 23.38 11.09
N PHE A 319 -15.23 22.23 10.87
CA PHE A 319 -15.25 21.57 9.57
C PHE A 319 -16.61 20.96 9.25
N THR A 320 -17.20 21.39 8.16
CA THR A 320 -18.51 20.96 7.69
C THR A 320 -18.34 20.33 6.28
N VAL A 321 -18.94 19.17 6.06
CA VAL A 321 -18.95 18.48 4.75
C VAL A 321 -20.27 18.68 4.03
N GLU A 322 -20.35 18.25 2.77
CA GLU A 322 -21.58 18.27 1.97
C GLU A 322 -22.74 17.64 2.76
N GLY A 323 -23.93 18.29 2.67
CA GLY A 323 -25.09 17.93 3.49
C GLY A 323 -25.14 18.57 4.87
N ASN A 324 -24.34 19.63 5.10
CA ASN A 324 -24.30 20.41 6.37
C ASN A 324 -23.92 19.60 7.62
N LYS A 325 -23.26 18.45 7.43
CA LYS A 325 -22.79 17.62 8.55
C LYS A 325 -21.50 18.21 9.12
N GLN A 326 -21.57 18.70 10.35
CA GLN A 326 -20.39 19.16 11.09
C GLN A 326 -19.58 17.96 11.59
N LEU A 327 -18.29 17.92 11.24
CA LEU A 327 -17.34 16.90 11.69
C LEU A 327 -16.41 17.42 12.78
N LEU A 328 -16.22 18.74 12.85
CA LEU A 328 -15.45 19.41 13.91
C LEU A 328 -16.16 20.70 14.31
N VAL A 329 -16.17 20.98 15.59
CA VAL A 329 -16.85 22.15 16.18
C VAL A 329 -15.90 22.86 17.13
N ASP A 330 -15.49 24.07 16.80
CA ASP A 330 -14.72 24.99 17.65
C ASP A 330 -13.53 24.30 18.36
N VAL A 331 -12.70 23.58 17.58
CA VAL A 331 -11.56 22.88 18.14
C VAL A 331 -10.42 23.85 18.41
N ASN A 332 -9.94 23.85 19.65
CA ASN A 332 -8.83 24.67 20.10
C ASN A 332 -7.76 23.80 20.72
N MET A 333 -6.50 23.95 20.27
CA MET A 333 -5.33 23.26 20.84
C MET A 333 -4.04 24.01 20.53
N GLN A 334 -3.04 23.82 21.38
CA GLN A 334 -1.68 24.26 21.14
C GLN A 334 -0.73 23.07 21.37
N ALA A 335 0.27 22.91 20.50
CA ALA A 335 1.33 21.94 20.66
C ALA A 335 2.67 22.68 20.49
N ALA A 336 3.41 22.79 21.56
CA ALA A 336 4.69 23.50 21.56
C ALA A 336 5.78 22.69 20.85
N ARG A 337 6.86 23.35 20.50
CA ARG A 337 8.04 22.68 19.97
C ARG A 337 8.66 21.77 21.04
N GLY A 338 9.08 20.60 20.68
CA GLY A 338 9.63 19.62 21.62
C GLY A 338 8.56 18.79 22.36
N THR A 339 7.28 18.89 21.98
CA THR A 339 6.20 18.18 22.66
C THR A 339 5.62 17.03 21.83
N LEU A 340 5.23 15.97 22.53
CA LEU A 340 4.44 14.86 22.04
C LEU A 340 2.98 15.02 22.50
N THR A 341 2.07 15.26 21.55
CA THR A 341 0.64 15.44 21.79
C THR A 341 -0.15 14.23 21.30
N ALA A 342 -0.90 13.58 22.16
CA ALA A 342 -1.82 12.52 21.80
C ALA A 342 -3.21 13.07 21.46
N LEU A 343 -3.73 12.75 20.29
CA LEU A 343 -5.10 13.03 19.86
C LEU A 343 -5.93 11.76 19.98
N ILE A 344 -6.79 11.68 20.97
CA ILE A 344 -7.58 10.49 21.31
C ILE A 344 -9.09 10.75 21.24
N GLY A 345 -9.88 9.71 21.33
CA GLY A 345 -11.33 9.78 21.33
C GLY A 345 -11.99 8.56 20.67
N PRO A 346 -13.30 8.39 20.83
CA PRO A 346 -14.01 7.26 20.22
C PRO A 346 -13.96 7.27 18.70
N SER A 347 -14.35 6.15 18.08
CA SER A 347 -14.44 6.07 16.63
C SER A 347 -15.42 7.11 16.09
N GLY A 348 -15.07 7.76 14.98
CA GLY A 348 -15.91 8.82 14.41
C GLY A 348 -15.86 10.19 15.11
N ALA A 349 -15.04 10.38 16.13
CA ALA A 349 -14.88 11.68 16.84
C ALA A 349 -14.17 12.77 16.01
N GLY A 350 -13.76 12.52 14.78
CA GLY A 350 -13.14 13.54 13.92
C GLY A 350 -11.61 13.61 13.99
N LYS A 351 -10.93 12.70 14.70
CA LYS A 351 -9.46 12.68 14.87
C LYS A 351 -8.69 12.77 13.55
N SER A 352 -8.95 11.85 12.62
CA SER A 352 -8.28 11.85 11.30
C SER A 352 -8.71 13.04 10.42
N THR A 353 -9.86 13.67 10.69
CA THR A 353 -10.26 14.91 10.03
C THR A 353 -9.40 16.06 10.53
N LEU A 354 -9.25 16.18 11.85
CA LEU A 354 -8.40 17.20 12.47
C LEU A 354 -6.93 17.04 12.04
N SER A 355 -6.40 15.81 12.01
CA SER A 355 -5.02 15.57 11.58
C SER A 355 -4.78 16.01 10.13
N ARG A 356 -5.75 15.81 9.21
CA ARG A 356 -5.67 16.29 7.84
C ARG A 356 -5.73 17.81 7.70
N LEU A 357 -6.51 18.47 8.55
CA LEU A 357 -6.56 19.94 8.61
C LEU A 357 -5.24 20.50 9.11
N ILE A 358 -4.67 19.94 10.18
CA ILE A 358 -3.36 20.30 10.70
C ILE A 358 -2.24 20.00 9.70
N ALA A 359 -2.37 18.95 8.91
CA ALA A 359 -1.43 18.63 7.82
C ALA A 359 -1.58 19.55 6.58
N GLY A 360 -2.55 20.46 6.58
CA GLY A 360 -2.81 21.37 5.46
C GLY A 360 -3.41 20.69 4.23
N SER A 361 -3.79 19.41 4.32
CA SER A 361 -4.34 18.67 3.19
C SER A 361 -5.82 18.98 2.92
N THR A 362 -6.51 19.56 3.90
CA THR A 362 -7.91 20.00 3.85
C THR A 362 -8.01 21.37 4.51
N HIS A 363 -8.86 22.27 3.98
CA HIS A 363 -9.08 23.59 4.54
C HIS A 363 -10.22 23.55 5.57
N PRO A 364 -10.10 24.23 6.71
CA PRO A 364 -11.19 24.35 7.67
C PRO A 364 -12.36 25.17 7.08
N SER A 365 -13.58 24.90 7.53
CA SER A 365 -14.75 25.71 7.18
C SER A 365 -14.82 26.99 8.00
N GLY A 366 -14.18 27.03 9.17
CA GLY A 366 -14.06 28.18 10.07
C GLY A 366 -12.86 28.00 10.99
N GLY A 367 -12.40 29.09 11.57
CA GLY A 367 -11.21 29.11 12.40
C GLY A 367 -9.90 29.14 11.59
N ALA A 368 -8.77 29.01 12.26
CA ALA A 368 -7.45 29.05 11.64
C ALA A 368 -6.49 28.02 12.28
N VAL A 369 -5.56 27.53 11.48
CA VAL A 369 -4.43 26.72 11.96
C VAL A 369 -3.15 27.50 11.71
N THR A 370 -2.39 27.76 12.75
CA THR A 370 -1.10 28.43 12.65
C THR A 370 0.03 27.48 13.00
N PHE A 371 1.10 27.54 12.24
CA PHE A 371 2.31 26.79 12.50
C PHE A 371 3.52 27.70 12.44
N GLU A 372 4.29 27.72 13.53
CA GLU A 372 5.43 28.63 13.71
C GLU A 372 5.04 30.10 13.52
N GLY A 373 3.85 30.50 14.03
CA GLY A 373 3.32 31.86 13.96
C GLY A 373 2.81 32.30 12.59
N ARG A 374 2.67 31.38 11.64
CA ARG A 374 2.23 31.62 10.26
C ARG A 374 0.93 30.88 9.99
N ASP A 375 0.03 31.45 9.19
CA ASP A 375 -1.18 30.74 8.75
C ASP A 375 -0.80 29.57 7.83
N LEU A 376 -1.08 28.36 8.31
CA LEU A 376 -0.68 27.13 7.63
C LEU A 376 -1.34 26.97 6.26
N HIS A 377 -2.60 27.38 6.14
CA HIS A 377 -3.35 27.20 4.90
C HIS A 377 -3.10 28.31 3.89
N ALA A 378 -2.91 29.54 4.37
CA ALA A 378 -2.56 30.67 3.50
C ALA A 378 -1.14 30.55 2.92
N GLU A 379 -0.20 30.05 3.74
CA GLU A 379 1.22 29.91 3.39
C GLU A 379 1.66 28.47 3.17
N TYR A 380 0.71 27.59 2.82
CA TYR A 380 0.95 26.15 2.72
C TYR A 380 2.13 25.77 1.82
N GLU A 381 2.33 26.47 0.70
CA GLU A 381 3.44 26.18 -0.21
C GLU A 381 4.81 26.39 0.44
N ALA A 382 4.95 27.38 1.29
CA ALA A 382 6.18 27.67 2.02
C ALA A 382 6.40 26.72 3.21
N LEU A 383 5.30 26.23 3.81
CA LEU A 383 5.33 25.44 5.06
C LEU A 383 5.25 23.93 4.83
N ARG A 384 4.76 23.47 3.68
CA ARG A 384 4.47 22.04 3.42
C ARG A 384 5.67 21.12 3.62
N SER A 385 6.90 21.60 3.36
CA SER A 385 8.11 20.81 3.57
C SER A 385 8.46 20.56 5.02
N ARG A 386 7.92 21.40 5.92
CA ARG A 386 8.08 21.32 7.38
C ARG A 386 7.09 20.38 8.03
N ILE A 387 6.12 19.85 7.27
CA ILE A 387 5.05 19.01 7.76
C ILE A 387 5.25 17.60 7.20
N GLY A 388 5.41 16.63 8.09
CA GLY A 388 5.42 15.20 7.78
C GLY A 388 4.11 14.56 8.25
N MET A 389 3.46 13.78 7.39
CA MET A 389 2.26 13.03 7.76
C MET A 389 2.45 11.54 7.45
N VAL A 390 2.41 10.74 8.49
CA VAL A 390 2.48 9.28 8.43
C VAL A 390 1.06 8.73 8.55
N PRO A 391 0.51 8.13 7.48
CA PRO A 391 -0.83 7.54 7.53
C PRO A 391 -0.86 6.25 8.34
N GLN A 392 -2.08 5.78 8.65
CA GLN A 392 -2.33 4.54 9.37
C GLN A 392 -1.69 3.34 8.66
N ASP A 393 -1.88 3.21 7.34
CA ASP A 393 -1.25 2.16 6.55
C ASP A 393 0.24 2.45 6.31
N ASP A 394 1.04 1.38 6.28
CA ASP A 394 2.46 1.47 5.91
C ASP A 394 2.61 1.65 4.41
N VAL A 395 2.71 2.89 3.97
CA VAL A 395 2.78 3.28 2.55
C VAL A 395 4.20 3.12 2.02
N LEU A 396 4.64 1.86 1.86
CA LEU A 396 5.97 1.46 1.41
C LEU A 396 5.88 0.33 0.37
N HIS A 397 6.80 0.33 -0.60
CA HIS A 397 6.96 -0.82 -1.49
C HIS A 397 7.60 -1.98 -0.74
N ARG A 398 6.83 -3.03 -0.47
CA ARG A 398 7.25 -4.16 0.37
C ARG A 398 8.41 -4.98 -0.21
N GLN A 399 8.55 -5.00 -1.54
CA GLN A 399 9.60 -5.74 -2.26
C GLN A 399 10.97 -5.07 -2.21
N LEU A 400 11.04 -3.77 -1.92
CA LEU A 400 12.30 -3.03 -1.83
C LEU A 400 12.96 -3.20 -0.46
N THR A 401 14.29 -3.00 -0.41
CA THR A 401 14.97 -2.80 0.88
C THR A 401 14.65 -1.41 1.43
N VAL A 402 14.81 -1.21 2.74
CA VAL A 402 14.60 0.11 3.37
C VAL A 402 15.42 1.19 2.68
N ARG A 403 16.72 0.93 2.47
CA ARG A 403 17.63 1.85 1.76
C ARG A 403 17.18 2.17 0.34
N GLN A 404 16.66 1.19 -0.40
CA GLN A 404 16.15 1.41 -1.75
C GLN A 404 14.87 2.25 -1.74
N ALA A 405 13.93 1.96 -0.84
CA ALA A 405 12.69 2.72 -0.70
C ALA A 405 12.97 4.19 -0.36
N LEU A 406 13.83 4.43 0.65
CA LEU A 406 14.28 5.78 1.01
C LEU A 406 15.07 6.45 -0.13
N GLY A 407 15.87 5.69 -0.88
CA GLY A 407 16.64 6.19 -2.03
C GLY A 407 15.75 6.77 -3.13
N PHE A 408 14.71 6.02 -3.55
CA PHE A 408 13.75 6.51 -4.54
C PHE A 408 12.93 7.68 -4.02
N ALA A 409 12.53 7.65 -2.74
CA ALA A 409 11.82 8.76 -2.12
C ALA A 409 12.70 10.03 -2.03
N ALA A 410 13.97 9.90 -1.67
CA ALA A 410 14.92 11.02 -1.63
C ALA A 410 15.14 11.61 -3.03
N GLU A 411 15.21 10.80 -4.09
CA GLU A 411 15.32 11.29 -5.47
C GLU A 411 14.11 12.11 -5.91
N LEU A 412 12.91 11.80 -5.39
CA LEU A 412 11.68 12.52 -5.73
C LEU A 412 11.46 13.77 -4.88
N ARG A 413 11.94 13.78 -3.62
CA ARG A 413 11.64 14.82 -2.63
C ARG A 413 12.76 15.86 -2.49
N LEU A 414 14.02 15.43 -2.59
CA LEU A 414 15.17 16.35 -2.45
C LEU A 414 15.46 17.11 -3.76
N PRO A 415 16.10 18.27 -3.67
CA PRO A 415 16.45 19.07 -4.84
C PRO A 415 17.16 18.26 -5.93
N PRO A 416 16.86 18.52 -7.22
CA PRO A 416 17.48 17.79 -8.33
C PRO A 416 18.99 17.96 -8.44
N ASP A 417 19.55 19.01 -7.88
CA ASP A 417 20.98 19.29 -7.81
C ASP A 417 21.71 18.55 -6.66
N SER A 418 20.96 17.82 -5.79
CA SER A 418 21.58 17.00 -4.75
C SER A 418 22.36 15.85 -5.35
N SER A 419 23.63 15.69 -4.94
CA SER A 419 24.49 14.60 -5.36
C SER A 419 24.02 13.25 -4.78
N LYS A 420 24.55 12.15 -5.30
CA LYS A 420 24.29 10.82 -4.70
C LYS A 420 24.84 10.73 -3.26
N ALA A 421 25.96 11.40 -2.98
CA ALA A 421 26.56 11.46 -1.67
C ALA A 421 25.67 12.22 -0.67
N ASP A 422 25.15 13.39 -1.07
CA ASP A 422 24.23 14.19 -0.25
C ASP A 422 22.99 13.38 0.13
N ARG A 423 22.37 12.74 -0.87
CA ARG A 423 21.18 11.89 -0.61
C ARG A 423 21.49 10.71 0.30
N ARG A 424 22.66 10.07 0.16
CA ARG A 424 23.10 9.01 1.09
C ARG A 424 23.26 9.55 2.50
N GLY A 425 23.93 10.70 2.66
CA GLY A 425 24.10 11.34 3.96
C GLY A 425 22.78 11.59 4.68
N VAL A 426 21.76 12.09 3.96
CA VAL A 426 20.41 12.29 4.51
C VAL A 426 19.78 10.96 4.91
N ILE A 427 19.84 9.94 4.03
CA ILE A 427 19.28 8.62 4.32
C ILE A 427 19.95 7.97 5.52
N ASP A 428 21.28 7.98 5.58
CA ASP A 428 22.03 7.38 6.68
C ASP A 428 21.82 8.13 8.01
N GLY A 429 21.57 9.45 7.93
CA GLY A 429 21.14 10.27 9.08
C GLY A 429 19.79 9.80 9.62
N VAL A 430 18.79 9.69 8.76
CA VAL A 430 17.43 9.24 9.13
C VAL A 430 17.43 7.79 9.64
N LEU A 431 18.21 6.89 9.02
CA LEU A 431 18.32 5.50 9.47
C LEU A 431 18.91 5.41 10.88
N ARG A 432 19.90 6.24 11.21
CA ARG A 432 20.48 6.31 12.56
C ARG A 432 19.49 6.87 13.57
N GLU A 433 18.80 7.94 13.22
CA GLU A 433 17.80 8.59 14.08
C GLU A 433 16.67 7.63 14.48
N LEU A 434 16.30 6.70 13.59
CA LEU A 434 15.23 5.72 13.83
C LEU A 434 15.73 4.32 14.21
N SER A 435 17.03 4.16 14.51
CA SER A 435 17.65 2.88 14.84
C SER A 435 17.39 1.78 13.81
N LEU A 436 17.43 2.15 12.51
CA LEU A 436 17.20 1.26 11.36
C LEU A 436 18.47 0.93 10.57
N THR A 437 19.66 1.31 11.06
CA THR A 437 20.91 1.16 10.32
C THR A 437 21.21 -0.30 9.99
N GLU A 438 20.99 -1.22 10.93
CA GLU A 438 21.19 -2.67 10.75
C GLU A 438 20.18 -3.29 9.78
N HIS A 439 19.01 -2.66 9.64
CA HIS A 439 17.92 -3.12 8.77
C HIS A 439 17.87 -2.39 7.42
N ALA A 440 18.86 -1.55 7.13
CA ALA A 440 18.88 -0.72 5.92
C ALA A 440 18.77 -1.54 4.62
N ASP A 441 19.40 -2.70 4.57
CA ASP A 441 19.40 -3.59 3.42
C ASP A 441 18.41 -4.76 3.55
N THR A 442 17.60 -4.77 4.62
CA THR A 442 16.49 -5.71 4.80
C THR A 442 15.30 -5.27 3.94
N ARG A 443 14.63 -6.24 3.29
CA ARG A 443 13.39 -5.98 2.56
C ARG A 443 12.27 -5.58 3.51
N VAL A 444 11.44 -4.62 3.08
CA VAL A 444 10.34 -4.08 3.90
C VAL A 444 9.31 -5.14 4.30
N ASP A 445 9.08 -6.15 3.46
CA ASP A 445 8.17 -7.27 3.77
C ASP A 445 8.70 -8.20 4.90
N ARG A 446 10.02 -8.18 5.16
CA ARG A 446 10.67 -8.99 6.20
C ARG A 446 10.86 -8.25 7.52
N LEU A 447 10.49 -6.98 7.58
CA LEU A 447 10.55 -6.19 8.80
C LEU A 447 9.44 -6.58 9.77
N SER A 448 9.71 -6.49 11.07
CA SER A 448 8.67 -6.54 12.09
C SER A 448 7.70 -5.36 11.94
N GLY A 449 6.52 -5.44 12.55
CA GLY A 449 5.52 -4.36 12.51
C GLY A 449 6.11 -3.02 12.95
N GLY A 450 6.80 -2.98 14.09
CA GLY A 450 7.45 -1.77 14.61
C GLY A 450 8.58 -1.24 13.71
N GLN A 451 9.42 -2.12 13.17
CA GLN A 451 10.48 -1.73 12.23
C GLN A 451 9.89 -1.15 10.93
N ARG A 452 8.80 -1.74 10.43
CA ARG A 452 8.12 -1.25 9.24
C ARG A 452 7.49 0.11 9.48
N LYS A 453 6.90 0.34 10.65
CA LYS A 453 6.38 1.65 11.03
C LYS A 453 7.51 2.69 11.12
N ARG A 454 8.65 2.36 11.72
CA ARG A 454 9.85 3.22 11.72
C ARG A 454 10.31 3.55 10.29
N ALA A 455 10.31 2.57 9.38
CA ALA A 455 10.64 2.80 7.97
C ALA A 455 9.62 3.71 7.26
N SER A 456 8.33 3.65 7.64
CA SER A 456 7.31 4.58 7.14
C SER A 456 7.51 6.01 7.65
N VAL A 457 7.92 6.17 8.92
CA VAL A 457 8.33 7.47 9.50
C VAL A 457 9.58 7.99 8.80
N ALA A 458 10.56 7.12 8.51
CA ALA A 458 11.81 7.49 7.84
C ALA A 458 11.58 8.21 6.51
N LEU A 459 10.54 7.82 5.75
CA LEU A 459 10.20 8.49 4.50
C LEU A 459 9.82 9.96 4.71
N GLU A 460 9.13 10.28 5.79
CA GLU A 460 8.75 11.66 6.08
C GLU A 460 9.94 12.48 6.62
N LEU A 461 10.83 11.85 7.37
CA LEU A 461 12.00 12.54 7.92
C LEU A 461 13.05 12.96 6.88
N LEU A 462 12.99 12.45 5.63
CA LEU A 462 13.91 12.82 4.55
C LEU A 462 13.95 14.33 4.25
N THR A 463 12.85 15.04 4.50
CA THR A 463 12.74 16.49 4.30
C THR A 463 13.03 17.29 5.56
N GLY A 464 13.31 16.63 6.69
CA GLY A 464 13.58 17.29 7.96
C GLY A 464 12.38 18.07 8.51
N PRO A 465 11.17 17.48 8.61
CA PRO A 465 10.00 18.19 9.06
C PRO A 465 10.12 18.61 10.53
N SER A 466 9.60 19.81 10.87
CA SER A 466 9.50 20.29 12.24
C SER A 466 8.14 19.98 12.89
N LEU A 467 7.12 19.64 12.09
CA LEU A 467 5.83 19.10 12.53
C LEU A 467 5.66 17.68 11.96
N LEU A 468 5.43 16.71 12.84
CA LEU A 468 5.18 15.32 12.48
C LEU A 468 3.82 14.88 13.01
N ILE A 469 2.97 14.40 12.11
CA ILE A 469 1.63 13.92 12.42
C ILE A 469 1.56 12.44 12.06
N LEU A 470 1.11 11.60 13.00
CA LEU A 470 0.98 10.16 12.77
C LEU A 470 -0.47 9.75 13.05
N ASP A 471 -1.08 9.11 12.06
CA ASP A 471 -2.45 8.59 12.19
C ASP A 471 -2.36 7.10 12.56
N GLU A 472 -2.77 6.76 13.78
CA GLU A 472 -2.76 5.42 14.37
C GLU A 472 -1.47 4.60 14.15
N PRO A 473 -0.30 5.13 14.53
CA PRO A 473 0.98 4.49 14.20
C PRO A 473 1.18 3.14 14.90
N THR A 474 0.41 2.84 15.92
CA THR A 474 0.53 1.63 16.76
C THR A 474 -0.61 0.64 16.53
N SER A 475 -1.54 0.95 15.61
CA SER A 475 -2.66 0.06 15.28
C SER A 475 -2.18 -1.31 14.81
N GLY A 476 -2.70 -2.38 15.44
CA GLY A 476 -2.35 -3.76 15.11
C GLY A 476 -0.97 -4.23 15.62
N LEU A 477 -0.32 -3.45 16.50
CA LEU A 477 0.90 -3.86 17.19
C LEU A 477 0.57 -4.43 18.58
N ASP A 478 1.42 -5.33 19.05
CA ASP A 478 1.36 -5.78 20.44
C ASP A 478 1.80 -4.65 21.41
N PRO A 479 1.44 -4.72 22.72
CA PRO A 479 1.73 -3.65 23.67
C PRO A 479 3.22 -3.31 23.82
N ALA A 480 4.13 -4.26 23.61
CA ALA A 480 5.56 -4.01 23.70
C ALA A 480 6.07 -3.21 22.49
N LEU A 481 5.58 -3.52 21.29
CA LEU A 481 5.88 -2.77 20.07
C LEU A 481 5.21 -1.40 20.08
N ASP A 482 3.97 -1.28 20.60
CA ASP A 482 3.30 0.01 20.82
C ASP A 482 4.19 0.94 21.65
N ARG A 483 4.65 0.48 22.82
CA ARG A 483 5.55 1.26 23.67
C ARG A 483 6.85 1.65 22.95
N GLN A 484 7.46 0.75 22.17
CA GLN A 484 8.68 1.06 21.41
C GLN A 484 8.45 2.15 20.35
N VAL A 485 7.30 2.15 19.68
CA VAL A 485 6.94 3.21 18.73
C VAL A 485 6.71 4.53 19.45
N MET A 486 6.02 4.52 20.60
CA MET A 486 5.81 5.74 21.40
C MET A 486 7.12 6.30 21.96
N MET A 487 8.06 5.46 22.40
CA MET A 487 9.42 5.89 22.80
C MET A 487 10.14 6.59 21.64
N MET A 488 10.13 6.02 20.46
CA MET A 488 10.70 6.66 19.27
C MET A 488 10.05 8.03 18.99
N LEU A 489 8.72 8.13 19.11
CA LEU A 489 8.02 9.42 18.91
C LEU A 489 8.40 10.43 19.99
N ARG A 490 8.63 10.00 21.23
CA ARG A 490 9.16 10.86 22.31
C ARG A 490 10.56 11.37 21.97
N GLU A 491 11.47 10.50 21.51
CA GLU A 491 12.80 10.89 21.08
C GLU A 491 12.76 11.92 19.94
N LEU A 492 11.84 11.75 18.98
CA LEU A 492 11.65 12.70 17.88
C LEU A 492 11.13 14.06 18.38
N ALA A 493 10.27 14.06 19.39
CA ALA A 493 9.81 15.30 20.02
C ALA A 493 10.96 15.96 20.80
N ASP A 494 11.70 15.22 21.62
CA ASP A 494 12.85 15.71 22.39
C ASP A 494 13.94 16.30 21.48
N ALA A 495 14.03 15.82 20.24
CA ALA A 495 14.88 16.39 19.21
C ALA A 495 14.38 17.77 18.70
N GLY A 496 13.30 18.32 19.29
CA GLY A 496 12.77 19.66 19.02
C GLY A 496 11.70 19.72 17.96
N ARG A 497 11.03 18.61 17.62
CA ARG A 497 9.87 18.59 16.72
C ARG A 497 8.56 18.74 17.48
N VAL A 498 7.53 19.22 16.80
CA VAL A 498 6.14 19.08 17.25
C VAL A 498 5.66 17.73 16.75
N VAL A 499 5.31 16.81 17.64
CA VAL A 499 4.82 15.47 17.29
C VAL A 499 3.37 15.31 17.75
N ILE A 500 2.49 14.98 16.79
CA ILE A 500 1.07 14.71 17.05
C ILE A 500 0.81 13.25 16.69
N VAL A 501 0.35 12.48 17.64
CA VAL A 501 -0.05 11.09 17.45
C VAL A 501 -1.55 10.93 17.62
N VAL A 502 -2.23 10.51 16.57
CA VAL A 502 -3.63 10.09 16.67
C VAL A 502 -3.62 8.62 17.09
N THR A 503 -4.23 8.31 18.20
CA THR A 503 -4.27 6.94 18.70
C THR A 503 -5.59 6.62 19.42
N HIS A 504 -5.91 5.35 19.49
CA HIS A 504 -6.95 4.82 20.39
C HIS A 504 -6.34 4.02 21.55
N SER A 505 -5.02 3.79 21.54
CA SER A 505 -4.30 3.16 22.65
C SER A 505 -4.08 4.17 23.77
N VAL A 506 -4.50 3.82 24.96
CA VAL A 506 -4.34 4.64 26.17
C VAL A 506 -3.15 4.21 27.04
N ALA A 507 -2.49 3.09 26.64
CA ALA A 507 -1.47 2.46 27.46
C ALA A 507 -0.16 3.27 27.61
N CYS A 508 0.10 4.22 26.71
CA CYS A 508 1.33 5.01 26.68
C CYS A 508 1.09 6.53 26.69
N LEU A 509 -0.09 6.97 27.18
CA LEU A 509 -0.40 8.40 27.29
C LEU A 509 0.45 9.12 28.31
N ASP A 510 0.98 8.41 29.29
CA ASP A 510 1.95 8.88 30.29
C ASP A 510 3.25 9.44 29.65
N MET A 511 3.58 9.01 28.44
CA MET A 511 4.75 9.48 27.70
C MET A 511 4.49 10.80 26.94
N CYS A 512 3.21 11.24 26.88
CA CYS A 512 2.81 12.45 26.17
C CYS A 512 2.83 13.66 27.09
N ASP A 513 3.24 14.82 26.55
CA ASP A 513 3.15 16.10 27.28
C ASP A 513 1.71 16.61 27.34
N GLN A 514 0.93 16.26 26.31
CA GLN A 514 -0.45 16.72 26.18
C GLN A 514 -1.33 15.62 25.59
N VAL A 515 -2.55 15.54 26.07
CA VAL A 515 -3.64 14.74 25.51
C VAL A 515 -4.77 15.67 25.09
N VAL A 516 -5.26 15.48 23.87
CA VAL A 516 -6.46 16.13 23.35
C VAL A 516 -7.52 15.06 23.12
N LEU A 517 -8.59 15.10 23.88
CA LEU A 517 -9.71 14.17 23.80
C LEU A 517 -10.84 14.80 22.99
N LEU A 518 -11.19 14.17 21.86
CA LEU A 518 -12.33 14.53 21.04
C LEU A 518 -13.53 13.64 21.35
N ALA A 519 -14.66 14.29 21.58
CA ALA A 519 -15.98 13.67 21.68
C ALA A 519 -16.59 13.45 20.28
N PRO A 520 -17.63 12.58 20.16
CA PRO A 520 -18.41 12.47 18.94
C PRO A 520 -18.95 13.82 18.46
N GLY A 521 -18.95 14.02 17.14
CA GLY A 521 -19.29 15.32 16.54
C GLY A 521 -18.14 16.32 16.53
N GLY A 522 -16.91 15.89 16.84
CA GLY A 522 -15.70 16.72 16.71
C GLY A 522 -15.59 17.82 17.74
N LYS A 523 -16.07 17.59 18.95
CA LYS A 523 -16.07 18.51 20.07
C LYS A 523 -14.95 18.18 21.04
N THR A 524 -14.18 19.15 21.51
CA THR A 524 -13.11 18.89 22.47
C THR A 524 -13.69 18.67 23.89
N ALA A 525 -13.36 17.52 24.49
CA ALA A 525 -13.75 17.18 25.84
C ALA A 525 -12.65 17.46 26.86
N TYR A 526 -11.39 17.36 26.44
CA TYR A 526 -10.21 17.65 27.26
C TYR A 526 -9.03 18.07 26.39
N ALA A 527 -8.23 18.99 26.85
CA ALA A 527 -6.93 19.33 26.31
C ALA A 527 -5.99 19.75 27.46
N GLY A 528 -4.95 18.97 27.71
CA GLY A 528 -4.00 19.23 28.78
C GLY A 528 -3.06 18.07 29.07
N ASN A 529 -2.30 18.19 30.16
CA ASN A 529 -1.37 17.12 30.58
C ASN A 529 -2.15 15.87 31.00
N PRO A 530 -1.69 14.65 30.65
CA PRO A 530 -2.30 13.38 31.05
C PRO A 530 -2.60 13.27 32.54
N ALA A 531 -1.72 13.81 33.44
CA ALA A 531 -1.90 13.79 34.87
C ALA A 531 -3.09 14.67 35.35
N GLY A 532 -3.54 15.62 34.54
CA GLY A 532 -4.67 16.48 34.84
C GLY A 532 -6.03 15.90 34.47
N VAL A 533 -6.09 14.75 33.87
CA VAL A 533 -7.33 14.13 33.35
C VAL A 533 -8.30 13.82 34.47
N GLU A 534 -7.83 13.25 35.56
CA GLU A 534 -8.66 12.91 36.75
C GLU A 534 -9.30 14.15 37.39
N ALA A 535 -8.53 15.19 37.60
CA ALA A 535 -9.05 16.46 38.15
C ALA A 535 -10.05 17.14 37.19
N ALA A 536 -9.91 16.91 35.88
CA ALA A 536 -10.78 17.52 34.88
C ALA A 536 -12.06 16.72 34.63
N LEU A 537 -12.00 15.40 34.61
CA LEU A 537 -13.09 14.51 34.17
C LEU A 537 -13.63 13.63 35.32
N GLY A 538 -13.08 13.77 36.57
CA GLY A 538 -13.52 13.07 37.76
C GLY A 538 -13.12 11.58 37.82
N THR A 539 -12.33 11.09 36.87
CA THR A 539 -11.81 9.74 36.85
C THR A 539 -10.56 9.63 35.97
N SER A 540 -9.66 8.68 36.28
CA SER A 540 -8.50 8.32 35.49
C SER A 540 -8.76 7.09 34.62
N ASP A 541 -9.92 6.43 34.75
CA ASP A 541 -10.32 5.30 33.94
C ASP A 541 -10.74 5.72 32.52
N TRP A 542 -9.88 5.48 31.56
CA TRP A 542 -10.13 5.86 30.15
C TRP A 542 -11.35 5.17 29.55
N ALA A 543 -11.68 3.94 29.98
CA ALA A 543 -12.87 3.24 29.46
C ALA A 543 -14.15 3.98 29.88
N LYS A 544 -14.19 4.41 31.16
CA LYS A 544 -15.30 5.23 31.69
C LYS A 544 -15.33 6.60 31.04
N ILE A 545 -14.19 7.27 30.89
CA ILE A 545 -14.08 8.56 30.21
C ILE A 545 -14.66 8.49 28.80
N PHE A 546 -14.26 7.48 27.99
CA PHE A 546 -14.78 7.33 26.64
C PHE A 546 -16.28 7.06 26.60
N ALA A 547 -16.81 6.26 27.55
CA ALA A 547 -18.23 5.99 27.65
C ALA A 547 -19.03 7.28 28.02
N ASP A 548 -18.56 8.03 29.02
CA ASP A 548 -19.21 9.24 29.48
C ASP A 548 -19.20 10.34 28.41
N VAL A 549 -18.06 10.54 27.76
CA VAL A 549 -17.89 11.52 26.66
C VAL A 549 -18.68 11.12 25.40
N ALA A 550 -18.84 9.83 25.14
CA ALA A 550 -19.67 9.36 24.04
C ALA A 550 -21.17 9.49 24.34
N ALA A 551 -21.58 9.29 25.58
CA ALA A 551 -22.99 9.44 26.01
C ALA A 551 -23.46 10.90 25.97
N ASN A 552 -22.63 11.85 26.42
CA ASN A 552 -22.98 13.25 26.50
C ASN A 552 -21.91 14.20 25.93
N PRO A 553 -21.71 14.22 24.58
CA PRO A 553 -20.67 15.03 23.95
C PRO A 553 -20.81 16.54 24.19
N ASP A 554 -22.06 17.05 24.27
CA ASP A 554 -22.35 18.47 24.47
C ASP A 554 -22.03 18.93 25.88
N ALA A 555 -22.35 18.12 26.88
CA ALA A 555 -22.02 18.43 28.27
C ALA A 555 -20.50 18.40 28.48
N ALA A 556 -19.79 17.41 27.90
CA ALA A 556 -18.34 17.34 27.97
C ALA A 556 -17.68 18.57 27.32
N PHE A 557 -18.19 19.01 26.18
CA PHE A 557 -17.72 20.20 25.49
C PHE A 557 -17.98 21.49 26.27
N ALA A 558 -19.19 21.67 26.83
CA ALA A 558 -19.52 22.82 27.64
C ALA A 558 -18.63 22.92 28.91
N HIS A 559 -18.38 21.77 29.53
CA HIS A 559 -17.49 21.68 30.70
C HIS A 559 -16.03 22.02 30.33
N TYR A 560 -15.54 21.54 29.18
CA TYR A 560 -14.22 21.91 28.66
C TYR A 560 -14.14 23.43 28.42
N ARG A 561 -15.13 24.02 27.72
CA ARG A 561 -15.13 25.45 27.41
C ARG A 561 -15.13 26.33 28.64
N SER A 562 -15.81 25.93 29.70
CA SER A 562 -15.84 26.71 30.96
C SER A 562 -14.48 26.79 31.66
N ARG A 563 -13.57 25.85 31.34
CA ARG A 563 -12.20 25.77 31.92
C ARG A 563 -11.13 26.29 30.99
N GLN A 564 -11.42 26.46 29.71
CA GLN A 564 -10.44 26.85 28.71
C GLN A 564 -10.01 28.31 28.90
N ALA A 565 -8.72 28.54 29.11
CA ALA A 565 -8.14 29.88 29.00
C ALA A 565 -8.28 30.39 27.57
N ALA A 566 -8.55 31.67 27.39
CA ALA A 566 -8.64 32.29 26.09
C ALA A 566 -7.30 32.15 25.35
N LEU A 567 -7.31 31.48 24.20
CA LEU A 567 -6.13 31.46 23.29
C LEU A 567 -5.90 32.89 22.76
N PRO A 568 -4.65 33.30 22.57
CA PRO A 568 -4.37 34.53 21.87
C PRO A 568 -5.05 34.54 20.50
N PRO A 569 -5.58 35.67 20.03
CA PRO A 569 -6.26 35.72 18.72
C PRO A 569 -5.30 35.25 17.62
N PRO A 570 -5.80 34.53 16.58
CA PRO A 570 -4.98 34.15 15.45
C PRO A 570 -4.38 35.43 14.83
N PRO A 571 -3.14 35.33 14.30
CA PRO A 571 -2.57 36.45 13.54
C PRO A 571 -3.53 36.83 12.41
N PRO A 572 -3.61 38.11 12.04
CA PRO A 572 -4.46 38.53 10.94
C PRO A 572 -4.11 37.76 9.68
N PRO A 573 -5.11 37.29 8.91
CA PRO A 573 -4.83 36.50 7.71
C PRO A 573 -3.92 37.31 6.80
N ALA A 574 -2.78 36.74 6.44
CA ALA A 574 -1.88 37.34 5.47
C ALA A 574 -2.68 37.60 4.18
N ALA A 575 -2.66 38.85 3.71
CA ALA A 575 -3.36 39.23 2.49
C ALA A 575 -2.95 38.26 1.38
N ARG A 576 -3.91 37.55 0.79
CA ARG A 576 -3.71 36.61 -0.32
C ARG A 576 -3.14 37.37 -1.50
N GLN A 577 -1.84 37.55 -1.55
CA GLN A 577 -1.16 37.98 -2.75
C GLN A 577 -1.05 36.75 -3.64
N SER A 578 -1.79 36.75 -4.72
CA SER A 578 -1.68 35.77 -5.80
C SER A 578 -0.35 35.96 -6.53
N GLY A 579 0.71 35.49 -5.90
CA GLY A 579 2.04 35.38 -6.49
C GLY A 579 2.01 34.23 -7.52
N GLY A 580 2.10 34.59 -8.78
CA GLY A 580 2.07 33.65 -9.89
C GLY A 580 3.26 32.70 -9.88
N GLY A 581 3.02 31.46 -10.13
CA GLY A 581 3.99 30.45 -10.49
C GLY A 581 3.84 29.16 -9.70
N SER A 582 3.39 28.12 -10.39
CA SER A 582 3.49 26.74 -9.84
C SER A 582 4.94 26.45 -9.46
N PRO A 583 5.19 25.81 -8.30
CA PRO A 583 6.54 25.47 -7.88
C PRO A 583 7.27 24.72 -8.99
N PRO A 584 8.57 24.99 -9.28
CA PRO A 584 9.36 24.17 -10.17
C PRO A 584 9.43 22.78 -9.54
N GLN A 585 8.60 21.92 -10.04
CA GLN A 585 8.66 20.50 -9.74
C GLN A 585 9.95 19.96 -10.37
N SER A 586 10.57 18.97 -9.75
CA SER A 586 11.67 18.22 -10.39
C SER A 586 11.26 17.88 -11.82
N GLY A 587 12.16 18.06 -12.79
CA GLY A 587 11.86 17.91 -14.20
C GLY A 587 11.13 16.60 -14.49
N ALA A 588 10.11 16.63 -15.36
CA ALA A 588 9.29 15.46 -15.68
C ALA A 588 10.14 14.25 -16.08
N TRP A 589 11.23 14.48 -16.79
CA TRP A 589 12.19 13.45 -17.21
C TRP A 589 12.90 12.78 -16.03
N LYS A 590 13.30 13.54 -15.00
CA LYS A 590 13.92 12.99 -13.80
C LYS A 590 12.94 12.15 -13.01
N GLN A 591 11.68 12.62 -12.85
CA GLN A 591 10.61 11.84 -12.21
C GLN A 591 10.36 10.55 -12.98
N PHE A 592 10.22 10.64 -14.31
CA PHE A 592 10.06 9.47 -15.19
C PHE A 592 11.20 8.45 -14.99
N SER A 593 12.45 8.90 -15.07
CA SER A 593 13.63 8.03 -14.94
C SER A 593 13.67 7.33 -13.56
N THR A 594 13.39 8.06 -12.49
CA THR A 594 13.36 7.48 -11.13
C THR A 594 12.26 6.44 -10.99
N LEU A 595 11.06 6.73 -11.51
CA LEU A 595 9.92 5.82 -11.46
C LEU A 595 10.11 4.58 -12.34
N ALA A 596 10.67 4.74 -13.53
CA ALA A 596 10.98 3.63 -14.43
C ALA A 596 12.00 2.66 -13.80
N ARG A 597 13.08 3.20 -13.21
CA ARG A 597 14.07 2.40 -12.47
C ARG A 597 13.47 1.72 -11.25
N ARG A 598 12.57 2.42 -10.52
CA ARG A 598 11.84 1.84 -9.39
C ARG A 598 10.96 0.69 -9.85
N GLN A 599 10.18 0.89 -10.92
CA GLN A 599 9.29 -0.15 -11.45
C GLN A 599 10.07 -1.39 -11.89
N LEU A 600 11.15 -1.20 -12.64
CA LEU A 600 12.03 -2.30 -13.04
C LEU A 600 12.58 -3.04 -11.81
N ARG A 601 12.99 -2.30 -10.77
CA ARG A 601 13.51 -2.91 -9.54
C ARG A 601 12.43 -3.71 -8.80
N LEU A 602 11.18 -3.24 -8.79
CA LEU A 602 10.05 -3.95 -8.19
C LEU A 602 9.78 -5.28 -8.90
N ILE A 603 9.79 -5.28 -10.23
CA ILE A 603 9.63 -6.51 -11.04
C ILE A 603 10.76 -7.51 -10.72
N LEU A 604 12.01 -7.05 -10.72
CA LEU A 604 13.18 -7.91 -10.47
C LEU A 604 13.27 -8.40 -9.00
N ALA A 605 12.72 -7.64 -8.05
CA ALA A 605 12.76 -7.99 -6.63
C ALA A 605 11.73 -9.05 -6.25
N ASP A 606 10.64 -9.17 -7.00
CA ASP A 606 9.60 -10.18 -6.79
C ASP A 606 9.89 -11.41 -7.66
N ARG A 607 10.58 -12.41 -7.07
CA ARG A 607 11.01 -13.60 -7.79
C ARG A 607 9.84 -14.43 -8.34
N GLY A 608 8.72 -14.49 -7.61
CA GLY A 608 7.54 -15.23 -8.04
C GLY A 608 6.88 -14.57 -9.25
N TYR A 609 6.72 -13.26 -9.18
CA TYR A 609 6.19 -12.47 -10.28
C TYR A 609 7.12 -12.51 -11.52
N LEU A 610 8.42 -12.37 -11.32
CA LEU A 610 9.41 -12.47 -12.40
C LEU A 610 9.38 -13.84 -13.07
N ALA A 611 9.34 -14.93 -12.30
CA ALA A 611 9.25 -16.29 -12.85
C ALA A 611 7.96 -16.48 -13.66
N PHE A 612 6.82 -15.97 -13.15
CA PHE A 612 5.57 -15.97 -13.89
C PHE A 612 5.69 -15.21 -15.23
N LEU A 613 6.29 -14.02 -15.21
CA LEU A 613 6.48 -13.21 -16.41
C LEU A 613 7.36 -13.91 -17.46
N VAL A 614 8.40 -14.59 -17.02
CA VAL A 614 9.32 -15.32 -17.93
C VAL A 614 8.66 -16.58 -18.46
N LEU A 615 7.92 -17.31 -17.65
CA LEU A 615 7.31 -18.59 -18.05
C LEU A 615 6.07 -18.42 -18.93
N LEU A 616 5.29 -17.35 -18.70
CA LEU A 616 4.01 -17.13 -19.37
C LEU A 616 4.07 -17.18 -20.91
N PRO A 617 5.01 -16.53 -21.61
CA PRO A 617 5.07 -16.57 -23.07
C PRO A 617 5.39 -17.97 -23.62
N PHE A 618 6.14 -18.80 -22.89
CA PHE A 618 6.39 -20.19 -23.28
C PHE A 618 5.12 -21.06 -23.14
N VAL A 619 4.35 -20.85 -22.09
CA VAL A 619 3.08 -21.57 -21.89
C VAL A 619 2.09 -21.21 -23.00
N LEU A 620 1.95 -19.92 -23.30
CA LEU A 620 1.03 -19.46 -24.34
C LEU A 620 1.51 -19.84 -25.76
N GLY A 621 2.81 -19.76 -26.00
CA GLY A 621 3.42 -20.25 -27.23
C GLY A 621 3.26 -21.77 -27.39
N GLY A 622 3.45 -22.52 -26.28
CA GLY A 622 3.23 -23.96 -26.25
C GLY A 622 1.77 -24.36 -26.52
N LEU A 623 0.83 -23.58 -26.01
CA LEU A 623 -0.60 -23.79 -26.27
C LEU A 623 -0.93 -23.67 -27.77
N SER A 624 -0.29 -22.79 -28.50
CA SER A 624 -0.47 -22.66 -29.95
C SER A 624 -0.01 -23.87 -30.73
N LEU A 625 0.97 -24.63 -30.21
CA LEU A 625 1.46 -25.86 -30.85
C LEU A 625 0.44 -27.03 -30.74
N VAL A 626 -0.50 -26.96 -29.83
CA VAL A 626 -1.59 -27.94 -29.69
C VAL A 626 -2.63 -27.78 -30.82
N VAL A 627 -2.65 -26.66 -31.51
CA VAL A 627 -3.55 -26.44 -32.64
C VAL A 627 -3.22 -27.47 -33.73
N PRO A 628 -4.22 -28.28 -34.15
CA PRO A 628 -3.98 -29.33 -35.13
C PRO A 628 -3.68 -28.74 -36.50
N GLY A 629 -2.70 -29.34 -37.20
CA GLY A 629 -2.28 -28.96 -38.55
C GLY A 629 -0.77 -28.99 -38.70
N GLN A 630 -0.29 -29.04 -39.94
CA GLN A 630 1.15 -29.19 -40.31
C GLN A 630 1.69 -27.98 -41.10
N TYR A 631 0.79 -27.13 -41.60
CA TYR A 631 1.16 -26.06 -42.52
C TYR A 631 1.34 -24.71 -41.85
N GLY A 632 0.87 -24.57 -40.63
CA GLY A 632 1.01 -23.33 -39.85
C GLY A 632 0.43 -22.13 -40.63
N PHE A 633 1.28 -21.18 -40.97
CA PHE A 633 0.93 -20.00 -41.78
C PHE A 633 1.40 -20.10 -43.27
N SER A 634 1.86 -21.27 -43.71
CA SER A 634 2.23 -21.47 -45.12
C SER A 634 1.08 -22.12 -45.89
N PRO A 635 0.92 -21.84 -47.18
CA PRO A 635 -0.14 -22.43 -47.98
C PRO A 635 -0.01 -23.95 -48.05
N PRO A 636 -1.10 -24.70 -47.94
CA PRO A 636 -1.10 -26.15 -48.14
C PRO A 636 -0.78 -26.50 -49.59
N PRO A 637 -0.20 -27.68 -49.87
CA PRO A 637 0.11 -28.13 -51.24
C PRO A 637 -1.18 -28.27 -52.06
N LEU A 638 -1.03 -28.12 -53.37
CA LEU A 638 -2.10 -28.39 -54.33
C LEU A 638 -2.43 -29.88 -54.29
N THR A 639 -3.71 -30.20 -54.06
CA THR A 639 -4.24 -31.57 -54.12
C THR A 639 -5.04 -31.70 -55.39
N GLN A 640 -4.78 -32.74 -56.15
CA GLN A 640 -5.55 -33.04 -57.36
C GLN A 640 -6.89 -33.64 -56.92
N THR A 641 -7.98 -33.04 -57.37
CA THR A 641 -9.35 -33.54 -57.22
C THR A 641 -9.68 -34.60 -58.23
N ASP A 642 -10.72 -35.39 -58.00
CA ASP A 642 -11.14 -36.50 -58.89
C ASP A 642 -11.47 -36.07 -60.32
N ASP A 643 -11.77 -34.79 -60.50
CA ASP A 643 -12.03 -34.18 -61.80
C ASP A 643 -10.75 -33.70 -62.53
N GLY A 644 -9.59 -33.97 -61.96
CA GLY A 644 -8.28 -33.58 -62.51
C GLY A 644 -7.86 -32.14 -62.27
N SER A 645 -8.69 -31.33 -61.55
CA SER A 645 -8.34 -29.98 -61.19
C SER A 645 -7.42 -29.96 -59.93
N PHE A 646 -6.53 -28.98 -59.83
CA PHE A 646 -5.70 -28.76 -58.65
C PHE A 646 -6.34 -27.73 -57.75
N VAL A 647 -6.74 -28.16 -56.54
CA VAL A 647 -7.35 -27.29 -55.52
C VAL A 647 -6.51 -27.29 -54.30
N ARG A 648 -6.36 -26.12 -53.67
CA ARG A 648 -5.82 -26.02 -52.31
C ARG A 648 -6.96 -26.28 -51.32
N VAL A 649 -6.81 -27.33 -50.52
CA VAL A 649 -7.75 -27.61 -49.44
C VAL A 649 -7.43 -26.64 -48.32
N GLY A 650 -8.26 -25.63 -48.14
CA GLY A 650 -8.12 -24.63 -47.05
C GLY A 650 -8.10 -25.28 -45.68
N SER A 651 -7.26 -24.80 -44.82
CA SER A 651 -7.14 -25.24 -43.41
C SER A 651 -7.56 -24.15 -42.47
N SER A 652 -8.30 -24.50 -41.41
CA SER A 652 -8.64 -23.57 -40.32
C SER A 652 -7.47 -23.33 -39.33
N GLU A 653 -6.34 -24.02 -39.51
CA GLU A 653 -5.15 -23.91 -38.66
C GLU A 653 -4.66 -22.45 -38.48
N PRO A 654 -4.47 -21.64 -39.56
CA PRO A 654 -3.98 -20.27 -39.44
C PRO A 654 -4.93 -19.41 -38.58
N GLN A 655 -6.25 -19.54 -38.76
CA GLN A 655 -7.23 -18.80 -37.99
C GLN A 655 -7.15 -19.15 -36.48
N GLN A 656 -7.09 -20.44 -36.15
CA GLN A 656 -6.99 -20.90 -34.79
C GLN A 656 -5.68 -20.43 -34.13
N LEU A 657 -4.55 -20.48 -34.86
CA LEU A 657 -3.28 -19.97 -34.40
C LEU A 657 -3.34 -18.48 -34.09
N LEU A 658 -3.92 -17.66 -34.98
CA LEU A 658 -4.07 -16.23 -34.75
C LEU A 658 -4.94 -15.93 -33.52
N VAL A 659 -6.04 -16.66 -33.32
CA VAL A 659 -6.91 -16.52 -32.16
C VAL A 659 -6.11 -16.76 -30.86
N VAL A 660 -5.30 -17.83 -30.82
CA VAL A 660 -4.48 -18.17 -29.66
C VAL A 660 -3.40 -17.11 -29.41
N LEU A 661 -2.75 -16.62 -30.48
CA LEU A 661 -1.70 -15.59 -30.39
C LEU A 661 -2.26 -14.25 -29.90
N ILE A 662 -3.39 -13.80 -30.44
CA ILE A 662 -4.04 -12.56 -30.00
C ILE A 662 -4.56 -12.69 -28.57
N LEU A 663 -5.17 -13.83 -28.22
CA LEU A 663 -5.55 -14.10 -26.82
C LEU A 663 -4.33 -14.05 -25.90
N GLY A 664 -3.21 -14.66 -26.34
CA GLY A 664 -1.95 -14.61 -25.62
C GLY A 664 -1.44 -13.19 -25.40
N ALA A 665 -1.45 -12.35 -26.45
CA ALA A 665 -1.07 -10.96 -26.37
C ALA A 665 -1.96 -10.16 -25.41
N CYS A 666 -3.27 -10.35 -25.51
CA CYS A 666 -4.26 -9.70 -24.62
C CYS A 666 -4.06 -10.10 -23.16
N PHE A 667 -3.82 -11.40 -22.92
CA PHE A 667 -3.60 -11.92 -21.58
C PHE A 667 -2.27 -11.42 -21.00
N MET A 668 -1.15 -11.54 -21.74
CA MET A 668 0.16 -11.04 -21.31
C MET A 668 0.09 -9.54 -20.97
N GLY A 669 -0.38 -8.71 -21.89
CA GLY A 669 -0.44 -7.27 -21.69
C GLY A 669 -1.30 -6.85 -20.50
N SER A 670 -2.50 -7.40 -20.39
CA SER A 670 -3.44 -7.01 -19.33
C SER A 670 -3.01 -7.50 -17.95
N THR A 671 -2.49 -8.73 -17.82
CA THR A 671 -2.08 -9.30 -16.52
C THR A 671 -0.87 -8.59 -15.92
N LEU A 672 0.02 -8.05 -16.76
CA LEU A 672 1.17 -7.25 -16.33
C LEU A 672 0.75 -6.05 -15.47
N THR A 673 -0.40 -5.43 -15.76
CA THR A 673 -0.69 -4.07 -15.33
C THR A 673 -1.97 -3.92 -14.52
N VAL A 674 -2.87 -4.90 -14.59
CA VAL A 674 -4.22 -4.78 -14.01
C VAL A 674 -4.22 -4.56 -12.48
N ARG A 675 -3.22 -5.05 -11.75
CA ARG A 675 -3.07 -4.86 -10.29
C ARG A 675 -2.21 -3.66 -9.90
N ASP A 676 -1.50 -3.06 -10.85
CA ASP A 676 -0.41 -2.15 -10.58
C ASP A 676 -0.88 -0.82 -9.98
N LEU A 677 -1.77 -0.08 -10.65
CA LEU A 677 -2.23 1.23 -10.18
C LEU A 677 -3.12 1.15 -8.94
N VAL A 678 -3.92 0.10 -8.78
CA VAL A 678 -4.77 -0.07 -7.60
C VAL A 678 -3.93 -0.44 -6.38
N GLY A 679 -2.90 -1.28 -6.55
CA GLY A 679 -1.99 -1.69 -5.48
C GLY A 679 -1.09 -0.56 -4.98
N GLU A 680 -0.69 0.35 -5.87
CA GLU A 680 0.14 1.50 -5.52
C GLU A 680 -0.64 2.79 -5.24
N ARG A 681 -1.97 2.74 -5.16
CA ARG A 681 -2.82 3.94 -5.04
C ARG A 681 -2.43 4.84 -3.87
N THR A 682 -2.22 4.28 -2.69
CA THR A 682 -1.85 5.03 -1.48
C THR A 682 -0.46 5.65 -1.61
N ILE A 683 0.51 4.92 -2.16
CA ILE A 683 1.86 5.41 -2.43
C ILE A 683 1.81 6.56 -3.45
N PHE A 684 1.10 6.38 -4.56
CA PHE A 684 0.93 7.42 -5.57
C PHE A 684 0.27 8.69 -5.02
N GLN A 685 -0.78 8.55 -4.19
CA GLN A 685 -1.43 9.72 -3.57
C GLN A 685 -0.47 10.48 -2.66
N ARG A 686 0.33 9.79 -1.85
CA ARG A 686 1.35 10.36 -1.00
C ARG A 686 2.45 11.08 -1.81
N GLU A 687 2.99 10.44 -2.84
CA GLU A 687 4.01 11.05 -3.70
C GLU A 687 3.47 12.23 -4.50
N ARG A 688 2.19 12.18 -4.89
CA ARG A 688 1.53 13.30 -5.57
C ARG A 688 1.36 14.52 -4.65
N ALA A 689 1.11 14.31 -3.36
CA ALA A 689 1.04 15.40 -2.38
C ALA A 689 2.37 16.17 -2.28
N VAL A 690 3.49 15.49 -2.49
CA VAL A 690 4.84 16.10 -2.47
C VAL A 690 5.34 16.53 -3.85
N GLY A 691 4.50 16.46 -4.92
CA GLY A 691 4.80 17.06 -6.22
C GLY A 691 5.05 16.10 -7.38
N LEU A 692 4.71 14.81 -7.25
CA LEU A 692 4.78 13.87 -8.37
C LEU A 692 3.75 14.20 -9.44
N ARG A 693 4.21 14.28 -10.71
CA ARG A 693 3.34 14.49 -11.88
C ARG A 693 2.69 13.18 -12.30
N SER A 694 1.35 13.18 -12.42
CA SER A 694 0.60 11.99 -12.89
C SER A 694 1.04 11.51 -14.26
N GLY A 695 1.46 12.43 -15.15
CA GLY A 695 1.99 12.07 -16.49
C GLY A 695 3.30 11.29 -16.39
N ALA A 696 4.28 11.78 -15.63
CA ALA A 696 5.55 11.08 -15.45
C ALA A 696 5.37 9.68 -14.83
N TYR A 697 4.44 9.56 -13.87
CA TYR A 697 4.09 8.29 -13.25
C TYR A 697 3.50 7.29 -14.26
N LEU A 698 2.48 7.71 -15.01
CA LEU A 698 1.82 6.85 -15.99
C LEU A 698 2.77 6.46 -17.12
N THR A 699 3.52 7.43 -17.67
CA THR A 699 4.45 7.16 -18.78
C THR A 699 5.55 6.18 -18.35
N ALA A 700 6.08 6.30 -17.13
CA ALA A 700 7.07 5.35 -16.61
C ALA A 700 6.51 3.91 -16.55
N LYS A 701 5.26 3.76 -16.11
CA LYS A 701 4.58 2.46 -16.08
C LYS A 701 4.36 1.92 -17.50
N ILE A 702 3.80 2.72 -18.41
CA ILE A 702 3.56 2.32 -19.80
C ILE A 702 4.86 1.84 -20.42
N VAL A 703 5.94 2.61 -20.34
CA VAL A 703 7.22 2.25 -21.00
C VAL A 703 7.80 0.96 -20.44
N VAL A 704 7.87 0.82 -19.10
CA VAL A 704 8.48 -0.39 -18.50
C VAL A 704 7.68 -1.65 -18.82
N PHE A 705 6.35 -1.58 -18.72
CA PHE A 705 5.51 -2.73 -19.01
C PHE A 705 5.40 -3.02 -20.51
N SER A 706 5.44 -1.98 -21.38
CA SER A 706 5.51 -2.19 -22.84
C SER A 706 6.79 -2.90 -23.24
N VAL A 707 7.94 -2.55 -22.68
CA VAL A 707 9.20 -3.27 -22.93
C VAL A 707 9.08 -4.73 -22.50
N ALA A 708 8.46 -5.01 -21.35
CA ALA A 708 8.22 -6.38 -20.92
C ALA A 708 7.29 -7.13 -21.89
N ALA A 709 6.20 -6.51 -22.35
CA ALA A 709 5.26 -7.09 -23.31
C ALA A 709 5.90 -7.36 -24.67
N LEU A 710 6.75 -6.45 -25.17
CA LEU A 710 7.52 -6.64 -26.39
C LEU A 710 8.45 -7.87 -26.30
N LEU A 711 9.17 -8.00 -25.19
CA LEU A 711 10.05 -9.15 -24.97
C LEU A 711 9.25 -10.46 -24.87
N GLN A 712 8.13 -10.45 -24.16
CA GLN A 712 7.25 -11.62 -24.03
C GLN A 712 6.65 -12.03 -25.39
N SER A 713 6.18 -11.06 -26.18
CA SER A 713 5.64 -11.31 -27.51
C SER A 713 6.71 -11.91 -28.44
N GLY A 714 7.95 -11.41 -28.35
CA GLY A 714 9.08 -11.96 -29.11
C GLY A 714 9.38 -13.42 -28.76
N VAL A 715 9.37 -13.75 -27.45
CA VAL A 715 9.55 -15.13 -26.98
C VAL A 715 8.39 -16.02 -27.45
N MET A 716 7.14 -15.56 -27.32
CA MET A 716 5.95 -16.32 -27.73
C MET A 716 5.96 -16.61 -29.22
N ILE A 717 6.17 -15.60 -30.07
CA ILE A 717 6.21 -15.76 -31.52
C ILE A 717 7.40 -16.60 -31.94
N GLY A 718 8.59 -16.36 -31.38
CA GLY A 718 9.78 -17.16 -31.66
C GLY A 718 9.53 -18.63 -31.37
N PHE A 719 8.88 -18.97 -30.26
CA PHE A 719 8.54 -20.32 -29.88
C PHE A 719 7.53 -20.96 -30.85
N VAL A 720 6.52 -20.20 -31.26
CA VAL A 720 5.53 -20.67 -32.26
C VAL A 720 6.15 -20.93 -33.60
N LEU A 721 6.99 -20.03 -34.10
CA LEU A 721 7.65 -20.18 -35.43
C LEU A 721 8.73 -21.24 -35.45
N LEU A 722 9.18 -21.79 -34.30
CA LEU A 722 10.00 -22.99 -34.23
C LEU A 722 9.19 -24.26 -34.44
N GLY A 723 7.92 -24.29 -34.05
CA GLY A 723 7.08 -25.48 -34.17
C GLY A 723 6.05 -25.46 -35.30
N LYS A 724 5.78 -24.29 -35.89
CA LYS A 724 4.82 -24.09 -36.99
C LYS A 724 5.50 -23.36 -38.15
N LYS A 725 5.08 -23.65 -39.38
CA LYS A 725 5.63 -22.95 -40.55
C LYS A 725 5.28 -21.46 -40.49
N ARG A 726 6.28 -20.63 -40.84
CA ARG A 726 6.17 -19.18 -40.87
C ARG A 726 5.38 -18.68 -42.08
N PRO A 727 4.78 -17.49 -42.02
CA PRO A 727 4.26 -16.82 -43.22
C PRO A 727 5.42 -16.58 -44.22
N GLU A 728 5.17 -16.80 -45.50
CA GLU A 728 6.19 -16.65 -46.55
C GLU A 728 6.59 -15.20 -46.74
N GLU A 729 5.59 -14.33 -46.95
CA GLU A 729 5.73 -12.88 -47.06
C GLU A 729 4.70 -12.19 -46.14
N GLY A 730 4.96 -10.96 -45.77
CA GLY A 730 4.01 -10.12 -45.08
C GLY A 730 3.37 -9.09 -46.02
N SER A 731 2.35 -8.38 -45.56
CA SER A 731 1.67 -7.35 -46.36
C SER A 731 2.59 -6.15 -46.68
N VAL A 732 3.58 -5.89 -45.82
CA VAL A 732 4.51 -4.76 -45.91
C VAL A 732 5.96 -5.21 -45.92
N LEU A 733 6.33 -6.14 -45.03
CA LEU A 733 7.68 -6.60 -44.83
C LEU A 733 7.91 -7.90 -45.61
N ALA A 734 9.07 -8.03 -46.25
CA ALA A 734 9.48 -9.26 -46.94
C ALA A 734 9.61 -10.48 -46.00
N ILE A 735 9.61 -10.26 -44.69
CA ILE A 735 9.71 -11.32 -43.69
C ILE A 735 8.37 -11.33 -42.90
N GLY A 736 7.43 -12.20 -43.32
CA GLY A 736 6.11 -12.28 -42.69
C GLY A 736 6.12 -12.58 -41.19
N GLY A 737 7.10 -13.35 -40.72
CA GLY A 737 7.27 -13.64 -39.30
C GLY A 737 7.65 -12.41 -38.45
N ALA A 738 8.39 -11.44 -39.01
CA ALA A 738 8.73 -10.20 -38.32
C ALA A 738 7.53 -9.25 -38.28
N GLU A 739 6.73 -9.22 -39.36
CA GLU A 739 5.50 -8.46 -39.41
C GLU A 739 4.46 -8.99 -38.39
N LEU A 740 4.26 -10.30 -38.35
CA LEU A 740 3.41 -10.96 -37.34
C LEU A 740 3.86 -10.64 -35.90
N TYR A 741 5.18 -10.56 -35.65
CA TYR A 741 5.68 -10.13 -34.35
C TYR A 741 5.23 -8.68 -34.02
N ILE A 742 5.29 -7.77 -34.99
CA ILE A 742 4.85 -6.38 -34.80
C ILE A 742 3.38 -6.32 -34.44
N ASP A 743 2.53 -7.10 -35.12
CA ASP A 743 1.08 -7.13 -34.90
C ASP A 743 0.73 -7.61 -33.48
N ILE A 744 1.33 -8.72 -33.07
CA ILE A 744 1.13 -9.31 -31.76
C ILE A 744 1.71 -8.41 -30.66
N ALA A 745 2.88 -7.84 -30.89
CA ALA A 745 3.53 -6.93 -29.94
C ALA A 745 2.76 -5.62 -29.77
N ALA A 746 2.26 -5.03 -30.87
CA ALA A 746 1.41 -3.82 -30.82
C ALA A 746 0.12 -4.08 -30.01
N THR A 747 -0.52 -5.23 -30.28
CA THR A 747 -1.72 -5.67 -29.54
C THR A 747 -1.41 -5.85 -28.04
N ALA A 748 -0.28 -6.50 -27.70
CA ALA A 748 0.14 -6.68 -26.32
C ALA A 748 0.38 -5.33 -25.61
N VAL A 749 1.03 -4.37 -26.27
CA VAL A 749 1.24 -3.01 -25.76
C VAL A 749 -0.09 -2.27 -25.54
N ALA A 750 -1.03 -2.38 -26.47
CA ALA A 750 -2.37 -1.83 -26.29
C ALA A 750 -3.07 -2.41 -25.06
N CYS A 751 -2.93 -3.72 -24.85
CA CYS A 751 -3.49 -4.43 -23.70
C CYS A 751 -2.76 -4.11 -22.38
N VAL A 752 -1.48 -3.73 -22.40
CA VAL A 752 -0.78 -3.13 -21.25
C VAL A 752 -1.50 -1.86 -20.80
N VAL A 753 -1.78 -0.96 -21.74
CA VAL A 753 -2.46 0.31 -21.42
C VAL A 753 -3.92 0.07 -21.00
N PHE A 754 -4.59 -0.86 -21.64
CA PHE A 754 -5.94 -1.29 -21.28
C PHE A 754 -5.98 -1.84 -19.83
N GLY A 755 -5.03 -2.68 -19.44
CA GLY A 755 -4.89 -3.19 -18.08
C GLY A 755 -4.63 -2.08 -17.05
N LEU A 756 -3.82 -1.06 -17.40
CA LEU A 756 -3.65 0.14 -16.55
C LEU A 756 -4.97 0.91 -16.39
N LEU A 757 -5.76 1.05 -17.44
CA LEU A 757 -7.08 1.67 -17.35
C LEU A 757 -7.99 0.89 -16.39
N LEU A 758 -8.10 -0.43 -16.56
CA LEU A 758 -8.86 -1.30 -15.66
C LEU A 758 -8.41 -1.16 -14.20
N SER A 759 -7.08 -1.16 -13.96
CA SER A 759 -6.50 -0.94 -12.65
C SER A 759 -6.91 0.41 -12.04
N SER A 760 -7.01 1.45 -12.87
CA SER A 760 -7.45 2.79 -12.43
C SER A 760 -8.94 2.85 -12.05
N LEU A 761 -9.76 2.00 -12.66
CA LEU A 761 -11.21 1.90 -12.43
C LEU A 761 -11.52 1.10 -11.16
N ALA A 762 -10.77 0.04 -10.87
CA ALA A 762 -10.96 -0.81 -9.72
C ALA A 762 -10.90 0.00 -8.40
N LYS A 763 -11.82 -0.30 -7.45
CA LYS A 763 -11.86 0.34 -6.13
C LYS A 763 -10.94 -0.36 -5.13
N SER A 764 -10.84 -1.69 -5.21
CA SER A 764 -9.98 -2.54 -4.37
C SER A 764 -9.22 -3.57 -5.22
N SER A 765 -8.18 -4.15 -4.65
CA SER A 765 -7.41 -5.21 -5.31
C SER A 765 -8.22 -6.48 -5.56
N GLU A 766 -9.28 -6.72 -4.80
CA GLU A 766 -10.17 -7.88 -4.94
C GLU A 766 -11.04 -7.80 -6.19
N GLN A 767 -11.45 -6.59 -6.58
CA GLN A 767 -12.28 -6.36 -7.77
C GLN A 767 -11.51 -6.55 -9.09
N VAL A 768 -10.20 -6.63 -9.02
CA VAL A 768 -9.33 -6.66 -10.20
C VAL A 768 -9.47 -7.96 -10.98
N MET A 769 -9.51 -9.11 -10.28
CA MET A 769 -9.55 -10.41 -10.96
C MET A 769 -10.86 -10.66 -11.71
N PRO A 770 -12.06 -10.44 -11.12
CA PRO A 770 -13.31 -10.53 -11.87
C PRO A 770 -13.35 -9.59 -13.08
N LEU A 771 -12.86 -8.35 -12.90
CA LEU A 771 -12.81 -7.36 -13.96
C LEU A 771 -11.90 -7.79 -15.12
N LEU A 772 -10.73 -8.38 -14.79
CA LEU A 772 -9.79 -8.90 -15.79
C LEU A 772 -10.42 -10.04 -16.61
N VAL A 773 -11.11 -10.98 -15.96
CA VAL A 773 -11.74 -12.11 -16.66
C VAL A 773 -12.78 -11.62 -17.65
N VAL A 774 -13.68 -10.72 -17.23
CA VAL A 774 -14.69 -10.13 -18.10
C VAL A 774 -14.04 -9.37 -19.26
N ALA A 775 -12.98 -8.62 -18.98
CA ALA A 775 -12.26 -7.84 -19.99
C ALA A 775 -11.57 -8.75 -21.03
N ILE A 776 -10.92 -9.84 -20.60
CA ILE A 776 -10.27 -10.79 -21.52
C ILE A 776 -11.32 -11.52 -22.38
N MET A 777 -12.45 -11.91 -21.78
CA MET A 777 -13.55 -12.50 -22.56
C MET A 777 -14.08 -11.52 -23.62
N GLY A 778 -14.25 -10.24 -23.24
CA GLY A 778 -14.62 -9.18 -24.19
C GLY A 778 -13.58 -9.02 -25.31
N LEU A 779 -12.28 -8.96 -24.99
CA LEU A 779 -11.20 -8.87 -25.96
C LEU A 779 -11.19 -10.08 -26.93
N LEU A 780 -11.42 -11.29 -26.41
CA LEU A 780 -11.45 -12.51 -27.22
C LEU A 780 -12.64 -12.54 -28.19
N VAL A 781 -13.84 -12.27 -27.66
CA VAL A 781 -15.08 -12.29 -28.46
C VAL A 781 -15.06 -11.21 -29.55
N MET A 782 -14.59 -10.01 -29.19
CA MET A 782 -14.58 -8.86 -30.09
C MET A 782 -13.40 -8.87 -31.09
N ALA A 783 -12.46 -9.81 -30.99
CA ALA A 783 -11.35 -9.94 -31.93
C ALA A 783 -11.80 -10.32 -33.35
N GLY A 784 -12.95 -11.02 -33.49
CA GLY A 784 -13.51 -11.42 -34.77
C GLY A 784 -13.01 -12.77 -35.32
N GLY A 785 -11.92 -13.30 -34.73
CA GLY A 785 -11.35 -14.58 -35.20
C GLY A 785 -12.06 -15.82 -34.67
N LEU A 786 -12.63 -15.76 -33.47
CA LEU A 786 -13.37 -16.85 -32.84
C LEU A 786 -14.87 -16.78 -33.18
N ILE A 787 -15.43 -15.60 -33.03
CA ILE A 787 -16.85 -15.31 -33.31
C ILE A 787 -16.89 -14.28 -34.44
N PRO A 788 -17.57 -14.58 -35.56
CA PRO A 788 -17.73 -13.61 -36.61
C PRO A 788 -18.43 -12.37 -36.15
N VAL A 789 -17.80 -11.21 -36.28
CA VAL A 789 -18.39 -9.89 -35.88
C VAL A 789 -18.79 -9.03 -37.06
N THR A 790 -18.21 -9.27 -38.23
CA THR A 790 -18.46 -8.54 -39.48
C THR A 790 -19.86 -8.78 -39.95
N ASP A 791 -20.53 -7.76 -40.56
CA ASP A 791 -21.93 -7.77 -41.03
C ASP A 791 -22.98 -7.99 -39.93
N ARG A 792 -22.57 -7.89 -38.66
CA ARG A 792 -23.50 -7.95 -37.49
C ARG A 792 -23.75 -6.56 -36.96
N VAL A 793 -24.97 -6.07 -37.19
CA VAL A 793 -25.41 -4.76 -36.71
C VAL A 793 -25.15 -4.62 -35.19
N VAL A 794 -24.57 -3.51 -34.79
CA VAL A 794 -24.16 -3.19 -33.42
C VAL A 794 -22.89 -3.92 -32.95
N LEU A 795 -22.76 -5.23 -33.17
CA LEU A 795 -21.60 -6.01 -32.67
C LEU A 795 -20.30 -5.58 -33.35
N GLU A 796 -20.37 -5.33 -34.66
CA GLU A 796 -19.23 -4.85 -35.42
C GLU A 796 -18.72 -3.50 -34.91
N GLN A 797 -19.63 -2.52 -34.74
CA GLN A 797 -19.26 -1.19 -34.25
C GLN A 797 -18.71 -1.22 -32.82
N ILE A 798 -19.26 -2.09 -31.95
CA ILE A 798 -18.73 -2.29 -30.59
C ILE A 798 -17.33 -2.89 -30.67
N SER A 799 -17.09 -3.84 -31.60
CA SER A 799 -15.78 -4.48 -31.73
C SER A 799 -14.66 -3.49 -32.08
N TRP A 800 -14.97 -2.40 -32.78
CA TRP A 800 -14.00 -1.36 -33.14
C TRP A 800 -13.40 -0.62 -31.95
N LEU A 801 -14.03 -0.70 -30.79
CA LEU A 801 -13.51 -0.11 -29.55
C LEU A 801 -12.44 -0.99 -28.88
N PHE A 802 -12.28 -2.23 -29.33
CA PHE A 802 -11.36 -3.19 -28.72
C PHE A 802 -10.05 -3.30 -29.50
N PRO A 803 -8.89 -3.17 -28.84
CA PRO A 803 -7.60 -3.27 -29.51
C PRO A 803 -7.35 -4.66 -30.15
N SER A 804 -7.97 -5.70 -29.59
CA SER A 804 -7.88 -7.07 -30.12
C SER A 804 -8.50 -7.23 -31.51
N ARG A 805 -9.53 -6.45 -31.86
CA ARG A 805 -10.14 -6.45 -33.18
C ARG A 805 -9.14 -6.06 -34.27
N TRP A 806 -8.47 -4.95 -34.07
CA TRP A 806 -7.50 -4.39 -35.00
C TRP A 806 -6.17 -5.16 -34.99
N GLY A 807 -5.75 -5.64 -33.81
CA GLY A 807 -4.59 -6.52 -33.72
C GLY A 807 -4.78 -7.85 -34.46
N TYR A 808 -5.99 -8.43 -34.38
CA TYR A 808 -6.35 -9.63 -35.15
C TYR A 808 -6.41 -9.32 -36.65
N ALA A 809 -7.00 -8.20 -37.06
CA ALA A 809 -7.10 -7.80 -38.46
C ALA A 809 -5.70 -7.60 -39.09
N ALA A 810 -4.81 -6.89 -38.40
CA ALA A 810 -3.43 -6.72 -38.84
C ALA A 810 -2.71 -8.08 -39.02
N ALA A 811 -2.79 -8.96 -38.03
CA ALA A 811 -2.19 -10.28 -38.10
C ALA A 811 -2.83 -11.17 -39.20
N ALA A 812 -4.15 -11.06 -39.41
CA ALA A 812 -4.86 -11.76 -40.49
C ALA A 812 -4.45 -11.26 -41.88
N SER A 813 -4.27 -9.93 -42.02
CA SER A 813 -3.69 -9.32 -43.21
C SER A 813 -2.25 -9.80 -43.45
N THR A 814 -1.38 -9.81 -42.43
CA THR A 814 -0.01 -10.27 -42.52
C THR A 814 0.12 -11.69 -43.04
N VAL A 815 -0.71 -12.63 -42.56
CA VAL A 815 -0.63 -14.04 -42.92
C VAL A 815 -1.44 -14.42 -44.17
N ASP A 816 -2.14 -13.45 -44.79
CA ASP A 816 -3.07 -13.67 -45.93
C ASP A 816 -4.13 -14.74 -45.61
N ILE A 817 -4.84 -14.57 -44.51
CA ILE A 817 -5.81 -15.57 -44.00
C ILE A 817 -6.90 -15.88 -45.03
N ARG A 818 -7.27 -14.93 -45.89
CA ARG A 818 -8.31 -15.07 -46.89
C ARG A 818 -7.94 -16.08 -47.97
N SER A 819 -6.65 -16.15 -48.35
CA SER A 819 -6.13 -17.16 -49.30
C SER A 819 -5.87 -18.50 -48.63
N LEU A 820 -5.41 -18.52 -47.38
CA LEU A 820 -5.07 -19.75 -46.64
C LEU A 820 -6.31 -20.52 -46.18
N PHE A 821 -7.41 -19.82 -45.90
CA PHE A 821 -8.66 -20.39 -45.45
C PHE A 821 -9.85 -19.73 -46.17
N VAL A 822 -10.15 -20.23 -47.37
CA VAL A 822 -11.20 -19.70 -48.28
C VAL A 822 -12.59 -19.69 -47.64
N GLN A 823 -12.85 -20.58 -46.67
CA GLN A 823 -14.10 -20.61 -45.91
C GLN A 823 -14.10 -19.61 -44.73
N SER A 824 -13.01 -18.84 -44.50
CA SER A 824 -12.97 -17.78 -43.52
C SER A 824 -13.98 -16.67 -43.87
N GLN A 825 -14.35 -15.89 -42.87
CA GLN A 825 -15.13 -14.69 -43.07
C GLN A 825 -14.40 -13.74 -44.02
N GLN A 826 -15.09 -13.20 -45.00
CA GLN A 826 -14.54 -12.23 -45.95
C GLN A 826 -14.61 -10.82 -45.38
N ASP A 827 -13.73 -10.54 -44.38
CA ASP A 827 -13.63 -9.23 -43.78
C ASP A 827 -12.72 -8.32 -44.62
N ALA A 828 -13.15 -7.12 -44.93
CA ALA A 828 -12.36 -6.15 -45.70
C ALA A 828 -11.06 -5.75 -45.02
N PHE A 829 -11.03 -5.74 -43.71
CA PHE A 829 -9.82 -5.42 -42.89
C PHE A 829 -8.77 -6.54 -42.91
N TRP A 830 -9.11 -7.73 -43.44
CA TRP A 830 -8.16 -8.86 -43.54
C TRP A 830 -7.51 -8.98 -44.90
N GLU A 831 -7.63 -7.98 -45.75
CA GLU A 831 -6.97 -7.99 -47.07
C GLU A 831 -5.47 -7.94 -46.93
N HIS A 832 -4.76 -8.81 -47.66
CA HIS A 832 -3.30 -8.83 -47.72
C HIS A 832 -2.76 -7.65 -48.53
N THR A 833 -2.95 -6.45 -48.01
CA THR A 833 -2.55 -5.18 -48.62
C THR A 833 -1.87 -4.27 -47.63
N ARG A 834 -0.92 -3.47 -48.10
CA ARG A 834 -0.22 -2.48 -47.28
C ARG A 834 -1.18 -1.49 -46.63
N SER A 835 -2.22 -1.08 -47.38
CA SER A 835 -3.22 -0.12 -46.88
C SER A 835 -4.04 -0.66 -45.71
N ALA A 836 -4.48 -1.92 -45.77
CA ALA A 836 -5.21 -2.58 -44.68
C ALA A 836 -4.33 -2.69 -43.43
N TRP A 837 -3.11 -3.21 -43.60
CA TRP A 837 -2.20 -3.35 -42.47
C TRP A 837 -1.87 -2.02 -41.76
N PHE A 838 -1.55 -0.94 -42.51
CA PHE A 838 -1.29 0.37 -41.91
C PHE A 838 -2.51 0.96 -41.24
N LEU A 839 -3.73 0.73 -41.75
CA LEU A 839 -4.96 1.14 -41.12
C LEU A 839 -5.14 0.44 -39.77
N ASP A 840 -4.99 -0.89 -39.74
CA ASP A 840 -5.20 -1.70 -38.56
C ASP A 840 -4.19 -1.38 -37.44
N ILE A 841 -2.89 -1.34 -37.76
CA ILE A 841 -1.87 -0.92 -36.79
C ILE A 841 -2.06 0.52 -36.36
N GLY A 842 -2.44 1.41 -37.27
CA GLY A 842 -2.77 2.80 -36.93
C GLY A 842 -3.90 2.90 -35.93
N LEU A 843 -4.94 2.06 -36.07
CA LEU A 843 -6.08 2.02 -35.13
C LEU A 843 -5.67 1.39 -33.78
N VAL A 844 -4.83 0.36 -33.76
CA VAL A 844 -4.27 -0.16 -32.50
C VAL A 844 -3.53 0.94 -31.75
N VAL A 845 -2.68 1.70 -32.44
CA VAL A 845 -1.94 2.84 -31.84
C VAL A 845 -2.90 3.94 -31.38
N ALA A 846 -3.88 4.31 -32.18
CA ALA A 846 -4.88 5.33 -31.83
C ALA A 846 -5.67 4.94 -30.57
N ILE A 847 -6.16 3.71 -30.48
CA ILE A 847 -6.85 3.18 -29.29
C ILE A 847 -5.90 3.21 -28.08
N THR A 848 -4.65 2.79 -28.26
CA THR A 848 -3.64 2.83 -27.18
C THR A 848 -3.47 4.22 -26.61
N VAL A 849 -3.38 5.25 -27.48
CA VAL A 849 -3.27 6.66 -27.07
C VAL A 849 -4.55 7.11 -26.34
N VAL A 850 -5.72 6.77 -26.84
CA VAL A 850 -7.01 7.10 -26.19
C VAL A 850 -7.10 6.47 -24.81
N LEU A 851 -6.76 5.19 -24.66
CA LEU A 851 -6.74 4.49 -23.38
C LEU A 851 -5.75 5.12 -22.40
N ALA A 852 -4.57 5.53 -22.89
CA ALA A 852 -3.56 6.22 -22.07
C ALA A 852 -4.07 7.60 -21.58
N LEU A 853 -4.74 8.37 -22.45
CA LEU A 853 -5.34 9.65 -22.11
C LEU A 853 -6.48 9.48 -21.10
N LEU A 854 -7.33 8.48 -21.26
CA LEU A 854 -8.40 8.16 -20.31
C LEU A 854 -7.81 7.78 -18.94
N THR A 855 -6.76 6.98 -18.91
CA THR A 855 -6.06 6.62 -17.67
C THR A 855 -5.43 7.85 -17.01
N TRP A 856 -4.79 8.71 -17.80
CA TRP A 856 -4.17 9.94 -17.31
C TRP A 856 -5.21 10.91 -16.72
N THR A 857 -6.34 11.13 -17.41
CA THR A 857 -7.42 11.98 -16.92
C THR A 857 -8.01 11.45 -15.62
N ARG A 858 -8.21 10.14 -15.50
CA ARG A 858 -8.64 9.49 -14.25
C ARG A 858 -7.66 9.71 -13.10
N LEU A 859 -6.36 9.56 -13.33
CA LEU A 859 -5.33 9.83 -12.33
C LEU A 859 -5.27 11.31 -11.94
N ARG A 860 -5.61 12.24 -12.87
CA ARG A 860 -5.64 13.67 -12.63
C ARG A 860 -6.88 14.12 -11.87
N LEU A 861 -8.09 13.66 -12.27
CA LEU A 861 -9.39 14.11 -11.76
C LEU A 861 -9.70 13.58 -10.34
N LYS A 862 -9.15 12.45 -9.92
CA LYS A 862 -9.32 11.98 -8.53
C LYS A 862 -8.87 12.97 -7.45
N LYS A 863 -8.31 14.13 -7.82
CA LYS A 863 -8.02 15.25 -6.91
C LYS A 863 -9.24 16.16 -6.67
N SER A 864 -10.22 16.14 -7.56
CA SER A 864 -11.35 17.10 -7.57
C SER A 864 -12.59 16.64 -6.78
N ALA A 865 -12.68 15.38 -6.40
CA ALA A 865 -13.80 14.87 -5.61
C ALA A 865 -13.44 14.88 -4.11
N ARG A 866 -13.23 16.08 -3.55
CA ARG A 866 -13.10 16.34 -2.11
C ARG A 866 -14.08 17.41 -1.70
#